data_253263d76856ec174f433f27862d2512
#
_entry.id   253263d76856ec174f433f27862d2512
#
_cell.length_a   1.000
_cell.length_b   1.000
_cell.length_c   1.000
_cell.angle_alpha   90.00
_cell.angle_beta   90.00
_cell.angle_gamma   90.00
#
_symmetry.space_group_name_H-M   'P 1'
#
loop_
_entity.id
_entity.type
_entity.pdbx_description
1 polymer ?
#
loop_
_entity_poly.entity_id
_entity_poly.type
_entity_poly.pdbx_seq_one_letter_code
_entity_poly.pdbx_strand_id
1 'polypeptide(L)'
;KSAVINTEKLEAITEVQMLQLPGVAEPVPTIWTEAGVVTQRVADAAERSGYVFAVDPTSAEASCIGGNIAMNAGGKKAVLWGTALDNLAGWRMVTPQAQWLEVTRLNHNLGKIHDAELASFELKYFEADGKTPIRTERLDIPGRSFRKEGLGKDVTDKFLGGLPGIQKEGCDGLITSGRWVVHRMPAHTRTVCLEFFGNARDAVPSIVEIKDFMFAEQKRSGVVLAGLEHLDDRYLKAVGYATKSKRGGFPKMVLVGDIAGDDADAVARATSEVVRIANSRSGEGFVAISPEARKKFWLDRKRTAAISKHTNAFKINEDVVIPLPRMAEYTDGIERINIELSLRNKIRLADELTSFFTRGNLPLGKGDDASEIPSAELLEDRVAQAVALIGEVRTLWQGWLAQADALFPQLQDHTLRASWKTQIRAPLQNIFAGSAFQPILDECTAIHKRVLKGRVWVALHMHAGDGNVHTNIPVNSDDYEMLQTAHEAVKRIMVLARSLDGVISGEHGIGITKLEFLTDAELQPFTDYKRRVDPEGRFNKGKLLRNQEHLTQSGSGLEADLTNAYTPSFGLMGHESLIMQQSDIGAIADSVKDCLRCGKCKPVCATHVPRANLLYSPRNKILATSLLVEAFLYEEQTRRGVSIKHWEEFEDVADHCTVCHKCLSPCPVKIDFGDVSMNMRNLLRKMGKKSFRPGNAAAMLMLNATSPETIKLMRSAMVDVGFKVQRLANKLLRVAARRQTARPAATVGKAPVKEQVIHFINKQLPGGLPKKTARALLDIEDKDYVPIIRNPQATTAETEAVFYFPGCGSERLFSQVGLATQAMLWHAGVQTVLPPGYLCCGYPQRGSGQFDKAEKIITDNRVLFHRVANTLNYL
;
A
#
# COMPACT_ATOMS: atom_id res chain seq x y z
N LYS A 1 -11.87 22.40 -14.63
CA LYS A 1 -12.63 21.48 -13.80
C LYS A 1 -12.66 20.12 -14.47
N SER A 2 -12.42 19.03 -13.70
CA SER A 2 -12.41 17.66 -14.21
C SER A 2 -13.50 16.85 -13.51
N ALA A 3 -14.05 15.85 -14.19
CA ALA A 3 -14.96 14.88 -13.61
C ALA A 3 -14.22 13.56 -13.34
N VAL A 4 -14.50 12.91 -12.22
CA VAL A 4 -14.02 11.58 -11.90
C VAL A 4 -15.18 10.60 -12.03
N ILE A 5 -15.01 9.61 -12.92
CA ILE A 5 -16.01 8.55 -13.13
C ILE A 5 -15.65 7.37 -12.25
N ASN A 6 -16.51 7.05 -11.28
CA ASN A 6 -16.32 5.91 -10.40
C ASN A 6 -16.94 4.64 -11.02
N THR A 7 -16.10 3.64 -11.31
CA THR A 7 -16.53 2.36 -11.90
C THR A 7 -16.80 1.25 -10.89
N GLU A 8 -16.66 1.49 -9.57
CA GLU A 8 -16.84 0.45 -8.54
C GLU A 8 -18.22 -0.23 -8.54
N LYS A 9 -19.23 0.40 -9.16
CA LYS A 9 -20.57 -0.19 -9.31
C LYS A 9 -20.69 -1.12 -10.52
N LEU A 10 -19.74 -1.12 -11.43
CA LEU A 10 -19.63 -2.07 -12.51
C LEU A 10 -18.99 -3.35 -11.94
N GLU A 11 -19.75 -4.15 -11.21
CA GLU A 11 -19.23 -5.26 -10.38
C GLU A 11 -19.76 -6.63 -10.76
N ALA A 12 -20.45 -6.74 -11.90
CA ALA A 12 -20.94 -8.03 -12.39
C ALA A 12 -19.78 -8.92 -12.90
N ILE A 13 -19.87 -10.19 -12.56
CA ILE A 13 -18.93 -11.24 -12.95
C ILE A 13 -19.71 -12.52 -13.23
N THR A 14 -19.34 -13.26 -14.28
CA THR A 14 -19.91 -14.58 -14.57
C THR A 14 -19.09 -15.69 -13.92
N GLU A 15 -19.67 -16.87 -13.80
CA GLU A 15 -18.88 -18.09 -13.64
C GLU A 15 -18.10 -18.39 -14.91
N VAL A 16 -17.14 -19.34 -14.84
CA VAL A 16 -16.38 -19.78 -16.01
C VAL A 16 -17.32 -20.46 -17.02
N GLN A 17 -17.22 -20.05 -18.27
CA GLN A 17 -18.03 -20.53 -19.40
C GLN A 17 -17.13 -21.04 -20.51
N MET A 18 -17.45 -22.20 -21.05
CA MET A 18 -16.83 -22.72 -22.29
C MET A 18 -17.44 -22.01 -23.48
N LEU A 19 -16.65 -21.22 -24.19
CA LEU A 19 -17.12 -20.46 -25.36
C LEU A 19 -16.26 -20.75 -26.59
N GLN A 20 -16.93 -20.83 -27.75
CA GLN A 20 -16.28 -20.84 -29.04
C GLN A 20 -15.76 -19.43 -29.34
N LEU A 21 -14.43 -19.26 -29.30
CA LEU A 21 -13.81 -18.00 -29.69
C LEU A 21 -13.56 -17.97 -31.21
N PRO A 22 -13.64 -16.78 -31.84
CA PRO A 22 -13.32 -16.66 -33.25
C PRO A 22 -11.90 -17.13 -33.57
N GLY A 23 -11.78 -17.97 -34.59
CA GLY A 23 -10.48 -18.51 -35.04
C GLY A 23 -9.86 -19.59 -34.15
N VAL A 24 -10.54 -20.04 -33.10
CA VAL A 24 -10.10 -21.13 -32.22
C VAL A 24 -10.97 -22.36 -32.50
N ALA A 25 -10.35 -23.54 -32.70
CA ALA A 25 -11.07 -24.75 -33.09
C ALA A 25 -11.96 -25.31 -31.96
N GLU A 26 -11.48 -25.29 -30.73
CA GLU A 26 -12.16 -25.87 -29.56
C GLU A 26 -12.74 -24.80 -28.65
N PRO A 27 -13.85 -25.07 -27.92
CA PRO A 27 -14.35 -24.16 -26.91
C PRO A 27 -13.30 -23.88 -25.81
N VAL A 28 -13.19 -22.63 -25.45
CA VAL A 28 -12.19 -22.12 -24.49
C VAL A 28 -12.87 -21.70 -23.20
N PRO A 29 -12.30 -22.03 -22.02
CA PRO A 29 -12.81 -21.55 -20.76
C PRO A 29 -12.60 -20.03 -20.63
N THR A 30 -13.68 -19.30 -20.43
CA THR A 30 -13.67 -17.84 -20.34
C THR A 30 -14.47 -17.36 -19.14
N ILE A 31 -14.13 -16.17 -18.67
CA ILE A 31 -14.87 -15.44 -17.66
C ILE A 31 -15.14 -14.02 -18.15
N TRP A 32 -16.38 -13.54 -17.99
CA TRP A 32 -16.72 -12.15 -18.30
C TRP A 32 -16.86 -11.34 -17.02
N THR A 33 -16.37 -10.10 -17.07
CA THR A 33 -16.35 -9.21 -15.91
C THR A 33 -16.63 -7.77 -16.31
N GLU A 34 -17.29 -7.03 -15.46
CA GLU A 34 -17.32 -5.57 -15.54
C GLU A 34 -16.04 -4.94 -15.00
N ALA A 35 -15.78 -3.69 -15.39
CA ALA A 35 -14.52 -2.97 -15.14
C ALA A 35 -14.23 -2.68 -13.66
N GLY A 36 -15.25 -2.56 -12.82
CA GLY A 36 -15.11 -2.30 -11.39
C GLY A 36 -14.86 -3.55 -10.54
N VAL A 37 -14.89 -4.74 -11.12
CA VAL A 37 -14.61 -5.98 -10.40
C VAL A 37 -13.16 -5.99 -9.93
N VAL A 38 -12.96 -6.26 -8.64
CA VAL A 38 -11.61 -6.38 -8.05
C VAL A 38 -10.93 -7.64 -8.61
N THR A 39 -9.69 -7.50 -9.03
CA THR A 39 -8.90 -8.56 -9.71
C THR A 39 -8.87 -9.86 -8.91
N GLN A 40 -8.72 -9.81 -7.59
CA GLN A 40 -8.74 -10.99 -6.73
C GLN A 40 -10.06 -11.76 -6.83
N ARG A 41 -11.20 -11.08 -6.95
CA ARG A 41 -12.51 -11.75 -7.09
C ARG A 41 -12.60 -12.57 -8.39
N VAL A 42 -11.94 -12.12 -9.46
CA VAL A 42 -11.87 -12.88 -10.72
C VAL A 42 -11.00 -14.11 -10.54
N ALA A 43 -9.85 -13.98 -9.89
CA ALA A 43 -8.98 -15.10 -9.58
C ALA A 43 -9.70 -16.15 -8.71
N ASP A 44 -10.42 -15.71 -7.67
CA ASP A 44 -11.18 -16.60 -6.78
C ASP A 44 -12.33 -17.31 -7.53
N ALA A 45 -12.98 -16.63 -8.49
CA ALA A 45 -14.05 -17.23 -9.29
C ALA A 45 -13.48 -18.28 -10.26
N ALA A 46 -12.35 -18.01 -10.89
CA ALA A 46 -11.66 -18.97 -11.75
C ALA A 46 -11.20 -20.21 -10.95
N GLU A 47 -10.60 -20.00 -9.78
CA GLU A 47 -10.12 -21.08 -8.89
C GLU A 47 -11.23 -22.01 -8.42
N ARG A 48 -12.41 -21.47 -8.05
CA ARG A 48 -13.58 -22.31 -7.69
C ARG A 48 -14.03 -23.24 -8.81
N SER A 49 -13.77 -22.88 -10.05
CA SER A 49 -14.10 -23.67 -11.23
C SER A 49 -12.93 -24.56 -11.72
N GLY A 50 -11.81 -24.61 -10.99
CA GLY A 50 -10.63 -25.39 -11.37
C GLY A 50 -9.72 -24.73 -12.41
N TYR A 51 -9.82 -23.39 -12.57
CA TYR A 51 -9.04 -22.61 -13.53
C TYR A 51 -8.18 -21.56 -12.86
N VAL A 52 -7.20 -21.04 -13.60
CA VAL A 52 -6.29 -19.97 -13.20
C VAL A 52 -6.59 -18.71 -13.98
N PHE A 53 -6.79 -17.60 -13.32
CA PHE A 53 -6.76 -16.27 -13.91
C PHE A 53 -5.31 -15.79 -13.97
N ALA A 54 -4.85 -15.45 -15.18
CA ALA A 54 -3.42 -15.18 -15.44
C ALA A 54 -2.94 -13.83 -14.93
N VAL A 55 -3.80 -12.81 -14.88
CA VAL A 55 -3.43 -11.44 -14.48
C VAL A 55 -3.40 -11.35 -12.96
N ASP A 56 -2.19 -11.32 -12.37
CA ASP A 56 -1.97 -11.39 -10.93
C ASP A 56 -1.02 -10.31 -10.38
N PRO A 57 -1.32 -9.01 -10.59
CA PRO A 57 -0.50 -7.95 -10.03
C PRO A 57 -0.44 -8.04 -8.50
N THR A 58 0.64 -7.57 -7.90
CA THR A 58 0.76 -7.50 -6.41
C THR A 58 -0.37 -6.71 -5.75
N SER A 59 -1.06 -5.87 -6.50
CA SER A 59 -2.23 -5.09 -6.09
C SER A 59 -3.58 -5.78 -6.36
N ALA A 60 -3.62 -7.06 -6.70
CA ALA A 60 -4.85 -7.79 -7.09
C ALA A 60 -6.01 -7.62 -6.11
N GLU A 61 -5.73 -7.51 -4.79
CA GLU A 61 -6.73 -7.27 -3.75
C GLU A 61 -7.36 -5.84 -3.80
N ALA A 62 -6.77 -4.91 -4.56
CA ALA A 62 -7.18 -3.51 -4.62
C ALA A 62 -7.36 -2.96 -6.04
N SER A 63 -6.75 -3.57 -7.04
CA SER A 63 -6.91 -3.20 -8.46
C SER A 63 -8.21 -3.74 -9.03
N CYS A 64 -8.73 -3.05 -10.05
CA CYS A 64 -9.96 -3.45 -10.74
C CYS A 64 -9.66 -3.79 -12.21
N ILE A 65 -10.52 -4.59 -12.81
CA ILE A 65 -10.37 -5.12 -14.17
C ILE A 65 -10.19 -4.02 -15.21
N GLY A 66 -10.95 -2.93 -15.15
CA GLY A 66 -10.77 -1.81 -16.08
C GLY A 66 -9.37 -1.20 -16.03
N GLY A 67 -8.78 -1.12 -14.83
CA GLY A 67 -7.39 -0.70 -14.64
C GLY A 67 -6.39 -1.71 -15.21
N ASN A 68 -6.64 -3.02 -15.02
CA ASN A 68 -5.77 -4.06 -15.57
C ASN A 68 -5.71 -4.01 -17.10
N ILE A 69 -6.84 -3.72 -17.76
CA ILE A 69 -6.90 -3.54 -19.22
C ILE A 69 -6.17 -2.25 -19.61
N ALA A 70 -6.53 -1.11 -19.00
CA ALA A 70 -5.98 0.19 -19.35
C ALA A 70 -4.44 0.27 -19.20
N MET A 71 -3.87 -0.52 -18.27
CA MET A 71 -2.42 -0.60 -18.01
C MET A 71 -1.74 -1.79 -18.68
N ASN A 72 -2.49 -2.72 -19.28
CA ASN A 72 -2.00 -4.02 -19.73
C ASN A 72 -1.25 -4.77 -18.60
N ALA A 73 -1.94 -4.93 -17.46
CA ALA A 73 -1.33 -5.44 -16.25
C ALA A 73 -0.82 -6.88 -16.41
N GLY A 74 0.29 -7.16 -15.75
CA GLY A 74 0.88 -8.48 -15.63
C GLY A 74 1.04 -8.91 -14.16
N GLY A 75 2.02 -9.74 -13.90
CA GLY A 75 2.39 -10.26 -12.59
C GLY A 75 3.38 -11.40 -12.75
N LYS A 76 3.56 -12.20 -11.69
CA LYS A 76 4.50 -13.34 -11.73
C LYS A 76 4.12 -14.43 -12.73
N LYS A 77 2.82 -14.61 -12.99
CA LYS A 77 2.31 -15.61 -13.93
C LYS A 77 2.51 -15.21 -15.40
N ALA A 78 2.91 -13.97 -15.66
CA ALA A 78 3.14 -13.48 -17.02
C ALA A 78 4.29 -14.20 -17.73
N VAL A 79 5.22 -14.80 -16.99
CA VAL A 79 6.27 -15.67 -17.58
C VAL A 79 5.65 -16.80 -18.42
N LEU A 80 4.53 -17.37 -17.97
CA LEU A 80 3.83 -18.47 -18.66
C LEU A 80 2.71 -17.95 -19.56
N TRP A 81 1.80 -17.13 -19.04
CA TRP A 81 0.54 -16.76 -19.70
C TRP A 81 0.49 -15.32 -20.22
N GLY A 82 1.57 -14.55 -20.06
CA GLY A 82 1.62 -13.16 -20.52
C GLY A 82 0.82 -12.19 -19.66
N THR A 83 0.48 -11.04 -20.24
CA THR A 83 -0.20 -9.91 -19.61
C THR A 83 -1.71 -9.91 -19.89
N ALA A 84 -2.41 -8.85 -19.51
CA ALA A 84 -3.84 -8.69 -19.78
C ALA A 84 -4.19 -8.85 -21.28
N LEU A 85 -3.39 -8.24 -22.16
CA LEU A 85 -3.62 -8.31 -23.62
C LEU A 85 -3.54 -9.74 -24.16
N ASP A 86 -2.66 -10.57 -23.60
CA ASP A 86 -2.49 -11.96 -24.03
C ASP A 86 -3.71 -12.83 -23.70
N ASN A 87 -4.45 -12.45 -22.65
CA ASN A 87 -5.57 -13.22 -22.09
C ASN A 87 -6.96 -12.64 -22.42
N LEU A 88 -7.04 -11.46 -23.07
CA LEU A 88 -8.30 -10.86 -23.46
C LEU A 88 -8.83 -11.45 -24.77
N ALA A 89 -10.02 -12.04 -24.74
CA ALA A 89 -10.79 -12.41 -25.93
C ALA A 89 -11.56 -11.22 -26.53
N GLY A 90 -11.91 -10.24 -25.68
CA GLY A 90 -12.54 -9.00 -26.08
C GLY A 90 -12.85 -8.10 -24.91
N TRP A 91 -13.18 -6.84 -25.18
CA TRP A 91 -13.57 -5.87 -24.17
C TRP A 91 -14.52 -4.84 -24.74
N ARG A 92 -15.19 -4.13 -23.85
CA ARG A 92 -16.13 -3.07 -24.21
C ARG A 92 -15.75 -1.77 -23.54
N MET A 93 -15.88 -0.66 -24.26
CA MET A 93 -15.56 0.67 -23.77
C MET A 93 -16.50 1.73 -24.32
N VAL A 94 -16.52 2.90 -23.69
CA VAL A 94 -17.18 4.11 -24.19
C VAL A 94 -16.12 5.05 -24.73
N THR A 95 -16.28 5.48 -25.97
CA THR A 95 -15.36 6.39 -26.66
C THR A 95 -15.54 7.84 -26.21
N PRO A 96 -14.61 8.75 -26.56
CA PRO A 96 -14.77 10.19 -26.30
C PRO A 96 -16.03 10.82 -26.94
N GLN A 97 -16.56 10.23 -28.00
CA GLN A 97 -17.79 10.65 -28.66
C GLN A 97 -19.07 10.08 -28.04
N ALA A 98 -18.95 9.44 -26.85
CA ALA A 98 -20.06 8.74 -26.18
C ALA A 98 -20.67 7.58 -26.99
N GLN A 99 -19.91 7.01 -27.90
CA GLN A 99 -20.27 5.78 -28.61
C GLN A 99 -19.79 4.56 -27.82
N TRP A 100 -20.51 3.46 -27.89
CA TRP A 100 -19.99 2.19 -27.41
C TRP A 100 -19.08 1.56 -28.45
N LEU A 101 -17.97 1.03 -28.00
CA LEU A 101 -17.02 0.28 -28.83
C LEU A 101 -16.84 -1.11 -28.22
N GLU A 102 -17.05 -2.13 -29.03
CA GLU A 102 -16.74 -3.53 -28.71
C GLU A 102 -15.56 -3.98 -29.53
N VAL A 103 -14.53 -4.45 -28.85
CA VAL A 103 -13.30 -4.98 -29.46
C VAL A 103 -13.27 -6.47 -29.24
N THR A 104 -13.21 -7.25 -30.31
CA THR A 104 -13.17 -8.71 -30.28
C THR A 104 -11.93 -9.20 -31.01
N ARG A 105 -11.15 -10.09 -30.40
CA ARG A 105 -10.00 -10.73 -31.01
C ARG A 105 -10.47 -11.88 -31.92
N LEU A 106 -10.15 -11.81 -33.21
CA LEU A 106 -10.67 -12.76 -34.24
C LEU A 106 -9.86 -14.05 -34.37
N ASN A 107 -8.59 -14.05 -33.92
CA ASN A 107 -7.67 -15.16 -34.06
C ASN A 107 -6.82 -15.36 -32.80
N HIS A 108 -7.47 -15.66 -31.67
CA HIS A 108 -6.76 -15.82 -30.41
C HIS A 108 -5.82 -17.04 -30.47
N ASN A 109 -4.51 -16.81 -30.27
CA ASN A 109 -3.50 -17.87 -30.31
C ASN A 109 -3.37 -18.65 -28.97
N LEU A 110 -4.17 -18.33 -27.94
CA LEU A 110 -4.15 -18.93 -26.61
C LEU A 110 -2.77 -18.88 -25.92
N GLY A 111 -1.92 -17.99 -26.39
CA GLY A 111 -0.56 -17.74 -25.94
C GLY A 111 -0.23 -16.26 -25.95
N LYS A 112 1.05 -15.93 -25.90
CA LYS A 112 1.49 -14.54 -25.94
C LYS A 112 1.22 -13.95 -27.32
N ILE A 113 0.64 -12.76 -27.35
CA ILE A 113 0.17 -12.13 -28.59
C ILE A 113 1.31 -11.86 -29.60
N HIS A 114 2.52 -11.57 -29.07
CA HIS A 114 3.68 -11.29 -29.92
C HIS A 114 4.27 -12.54 -30.60
N ASP A 115 3.85 -13.75 -30.19
CA ASP A 115 4.23 -15.00 -30.85
C ASP A 115 3.36 -15.30 -32.11
N ALA A 116 2.25 -14.58 -32.24
CA ALA A 116 1.42 -14.67 -33.42
C ALA A 116 2.03 -13.88 -34.61
N GLU A 117 1.98 -14.40 -35.82
CA GLU A 117 2.38 -13.65 -37.02
C GLU A 117 1.54 -12.37 -37.15
N LEU A 118 0.24 -12.50 -37.01
CA LEU A 118 -0.74 -11.43 -37.12
C LEU A 118 -1.81 -11.57 -36.04
N ALA A 119 -2.11 -10.48 -35.33
CA ALA A 119 -3.25 -10.40 -34.45
C ALA A 119 -4.35 -9.55 -35.09
N SER A 120 -5.54 -10.15 -35.24
CA SER A 120 -6.67 -9.51 -35.89
C SER A 120 -7.78 -9.20 -34.92
N PHE A 121 -8.32 -7.99 -34.99
CA PHE A 121 -9.40 -7.51 -34.13
C PHE A 121 -10.55 -6.97 -34.95
N GLU A 122 -11.77 -7.17 -34.47
CA GLU A 122 -12.98 -6.52 -34.94
C GLU A 122 -13.39 -5.42 -33.96
N LEU A 123 -13.65 -4.23 -34.50
CA LEU A 123 -14.09 -3.06 -33.77
C LEU A 123 -15.52 -2.70 -34.19
N LYS A 124 -16.49 -2.95 -33.32
CA LYS A 124 -17.91 -2.61 -33.57
C LYS A 124 -18.31 -1.39 -32.78
N TYR A 125 -18.75 -0.36 -33.47
CA TYR A 125 -19.22 0.88 -32.88
C TYR A 125 -20.75 0.90 -32.83
N PHE A 126 -21.30 1.36 -31.71
CA PHE A 126 -22.73 1.50 -31.47
C PHE A 126 -23.06 2.88 -30.96
N GLU A 127 -24.29 3.32 -31.18
CA GLU A 127 -24.83 4.55 -30.60
C GLU A 127 -24.81 4.53 -29.05
N ALA A 128 -25.19 5.64 -28.42
CA ALA A 128 -25.24 5.79 -26.97
C ALA A 128 -26.16 4.76 -26.28
N ASP A 129 -27.13 4.17 -27.00
CA ASP A 129 -27.99 3.09 -26.50
C ASP A 129 -27.26 1.75 -26.34
N GLY A 130 -26.05 1.65 -26.90
CA GLY A 130 -25.18 0.47 -26.85
C GLY A 130 -25.71 -0.72 -27.67
N LYS A 131 -26.66 -0.52 -28.58
CA LYS A 131 -27.34 -1.56 -29.37
C LYS A 131 -27.39 -1.24 -30.86
N THR A 132 -27.67 0.00 -31.22
CA THR A 132 -27.78 0.44 -32.63
C THR A 132 -26.39 0.49 -33.26
N PRO A 133 -26.07 -0.37 -34.23
CA PRO A 133 -24.74 -0.39 -34.82
C PRO A 133 -24.50 0.82 -35.73
N ILE A 134 -23.31 1.40 -35.64
CA ILE A 134 -22.85 2.51 -36.46
C ILE A 134 -21.97 2.00 -37.62
N ARG A 135 -20.90 1.27 -37.24
CA ARG A 135 -19.91 0.73 -38.18
C ARG A 135 -19.12 -0.40 -37.56
N THR A 136 -18.50 -1.19 -38.44
CA THR A 136 -17.57 -2.25 -38.08
C THR A 136 -16.26 -2.03 -38.81
N GLU A 137 -15.15 -2.12 -38.11
CA GLU A 137 -13.80 -1.97 -38.65
C GLU A 137 -12.99 -3.23 -38.32
N ARG A 138 -12.05 -3.62 -39.19
CA ARG A 138 -11.08 -4.66 -38.92
C ARG A 138 -9.70 -4.02 -38.72
N LEU A 139 -8.98 -4.47 -37.70
CA LEU A 139 -7.64 -4.02 -37.41
C LEU A 139 -6.71 -5.23 -37.32
N ASP A 140 -5.74 -5.27 -38.24
CA ASP A 140 -4.73 -6.31 -38.31
C ASP A 140 -3.38 -5.75 -37.93
N ILE A 141 -2.75 -6.32 -36.88
CA ILE A 141 -1.51 -5.82 -36.30
C ILE A 141 -0.49 -6.97 -36.26
N PRO A 142 0.74 -6.78 -36.80
CA PRO A 142 1.79 -7.79 -36.70
C PRO A 142 2.09 -8.10 -35.23
N GLY A 143 2.14 -9.38 -34.86
CA GLY A 143 2.36 -9.79 -33.48
C GLY A 143 3.64 -9.17 -32.87
N ARG A 144 4.73 -9.18 -33.63
CA ARG A 144 6.03 -8.60 -33.25
C ARG A 144 5.98 -7.12 -32.83
N SER A 145 4.96 -6.36 -33.25
CA SER A 145 4.81 -4.94 -32.86
C SER A 145 4.26 -4.71 -31.45
N PHE A 146 3.76 -5.75 -30.78
CA PHE A 146 3.22 -5.60 -29.44
C PHE A 146 4.28 -5.53 -28.34
N ARG A 147 5.49 -6.00 -28.61
CA ARG A 147 6.61 -5.99 -27.66
C ARG A 147 7.93 -5.91 -28.41
N LYS A 148 8.91 -5.20 -27.83
CA LYS A 148 10.28 -5.22 -28.32
C LYS A 148 10.80 -6.66 -28.32
N GLU A 149 11.50 -7.05 -29.38
CA GLU A 149 12.06 -8.38 -29.54
C GLU A 149 12.96 -8.79 -28.36
N GLY A 150 12.83 -10.02 -27.90
CA GLY A 150 13.61 -10.55 -26.78
C GLY A 150 13.05 -10.20 -25.39
N LEU A 151 12.00 -9.37 -25.29
CA LEU A 151 11.40 -8.99 -24.03
C LEU A 151 10.11 -9.75 -23.73
N GLY A 152 9.91 -10.13 -22.46
CA GLY A 152 8.69 -10.80 -22.01
C GLY A 152 7.51 -9.86 -21.78
N LYS A 153 7.79 -8.59 -21.48
CA LYS A 153 6.82 -7.50 -21.26
C LYS A 153 7.30 -6.22 -21.91
N ASP A 154 6.38 -5.40 -22.38
CA ASP A 154 6.65 -4.06 -22.86
C ASP A 154 5.34 -3.27 -22.87
N VAL A 155 5.26 -2.18 -22.10
CA VAL A 155 4.13 -1.28 -22.07
C VAL A 155 4.53 0.16 -22.45
N THR A 156 5.64 0.33 -23.13
CA THR A 156 6.15 1.63 -23.58
C THR A 156 5.40 2.19 -24.77
N ASP A 157 5.10 1.35 -25.78
CA ASP A 157 4.31 1.78 -26.92
C ASP A 157 2.83 1.97 -26.55
N LYS A 158 2.37 3.21 -26.60
CA LYS A 158 0.96 3.54 -26.31
C LYS A 158 0.07 3.51 -27.55
N PHE A 159 0.63 3.44 -28.74
CA PHE A 159 -0.12 3.38 -29.99
C PHE A 159 -0.65 1.96 -30.25
N LEU A 160 0.20 0.93 -30.11
CA LEU A 160 -0.15 -0.49 -30.35
C LEU A 160 -0.91 -0.68 -31.67
N GLY A 161 -0.39 -0.12 -32.78
CA GLY A 161 -1.05 -0.21 -34.09
C GLY A 161 -2.45 0.42 -34.14
N GLY A 162 -2.83 1.24 -33.16
CA GLY A 162 -4.15 1.88 -33.07
C GLY A 162 -5.20 1.06 -32.29
N LEU A 163 -4.82 -0.01 -31.62
CA LEU A 163 -5.74 -0.85 -30.83
C LEU A 163 -6.32 -0.05 -29.64
N PRO A 164 -7.66 0.15 -29.54
CA PRO A 164 -8.26 1.03 -28.53
C PRO A 164 -8.27 0.44 -27.12
N GLY A 165 -8.25 1.30 -26.11
CA GLY A 165 -8.53 1.00 -24.69
C GLY A 165 -7.37 0.35 -23.95
N ILE A 166 -6.79 -0.70 -24.50
CA ILE A 166 -5.72 -1.44 -23.85
C ILE A 166 -4.39 -0.68 -23.87
N GLN A 167 -3.65 -0.70 -22.75
CA GLN A 167 -2.34 -0.07 -22.57
C GLN A 167 -2.33 1.47 -22.73
N LYS A 168 -3.49 2.09 -22.92
CA LYS A 168 -3.65 3.54 -23.17
C LYS A 168 -3.74 4.40 -21.90
N GLU A 169 -3.63 3.79 -20.73
CA GLU A 169 -3.72 4.48 -19.43
C GLU A 169 -5.00 5.33 -19.28
N GLY A 170 -6.09 4.92 -19.93
CA GLY A 170 -7.37 5.62 -19.90
C GLY A 170 -7.40 6.94 -20.69
N CYS A 171 -6.51 7.11 -21.68
CA CYS A 171 -6.45 8.34 -22.47
C CYS A 171 -7.41 8.38 -23.66
N ASP A 172 -8.01 7.26 -24.06
CA ASP A 172 -8.82 7.15 -25.28
C ASP A 172 -10.27 6.69 -25.03
N GLY A 173 -10.69 6.52 -23.79
CA GLY A 173 -12.05 6.15 -23.44
C GLY A 173 -12.18 5.48 -22.08
N LEU A 174 -13.40 5.02 -21.78
CA LEU A 174 -13.75 4.37 -20.52
C LEU A 174 -14.04 2.89 -20.75
N ILE A 175 -13.19 2.01 -20.25
CA ILE A 175 -13.39 0.56 -20.27
C ILE A 175 -14.53 0.20 -19.32
N THR A 176 -15.49 -0.61 -19.79
CA THR A 176 -16.68 -1.00 -19.03
C THR A 176 -16.72 -2.48 -18.68
N SER A 177 -16.16 -3.34 -19.53
CA SER A 177 -16.11 -4.79 -19.29
C SER A 177 -15.01 -5.46 -20.11
N GLY A 178 -14.65 -6.70 -19.73
CA GLY A 178 -13.72 -7.54 -20.45
C GLY A 178 -14.11 -9.01 -20.40
N ARG A 179 -13.79 -9.77 -21.45
CA ARG A 179 -13.88 -11.23 -21.51
C ARG A 179 -12.50 -11.81 -21.55
N TRP A 180 -12.22 -12.73 -20.64
CA TRP A 180 -10.91 -13.25 -20.37
C TRP A 180 -10.85 -14.75 -20.64
N VAL A 181 -9.77 -15.19 -21.27
CA VAL A 181 -9.39 -16.60 -21.27
C VAL A 181 -8.82 -16.93 -19.90
N VAL A 182 -9.26 -18.05 -19.34
CA VAL A 182 -8.69 -18.63 -18.10
C VAL A 182 -8.04 -19.96 -18.43
N HIS A 183 -7.03 -20.35 -17.64
CA HIS A 183 -6.19 -21.49 -17.96
C HIS A 183 -6.48 -22.63 -16.99
N ARG A 184 -6.35 -23.86 -17.46
CA ARG A 184 -6.51 -25.05 -16.62
C ARG A 184 -5.48 -25.01 -15.49
N MET A 185 -5.93 -25.33 -14.29
CA MET A 185 -5.05 -25.45 -13.13
C MET A 185 -4.26 -26.76 -13.22
N PRO A 186 -2.91 -26.71 -13.17
CA PRO A 186 -2.11 -27.94 -13.10
C PRO A 186 -2.40 -28.72 -11.82
N ALA A 187 -2.44 -30.07 -11.94
CA ALA A 187 -2.77 -30.95 -10.82
C ALA A 187 -1.72 -30.91 -9.70
N HIS A 188 -0.45 -30.74 -10.05
CA HIS A 188 0.68 -30.76 -9.13
C HIS A 188 1.49 -29.48 -9.25
N THR A 189 1.85 -28.88 -8.11
CA THR A 189 2.72 -27.71 -8.04
C THR A 189 3.71 -27.85 -6.91
N ARG A 190 4.97 -27.56 -7.18
CA ARG A 190 6.03 -27.41 -6.16
C ARG A 190 6.60 -25.99 -6.22
N THR A 191 6.87 -25.40 -5.07
CA THR A 191 7.53 -24.11 -4.98
C THR A 191 8.97 -24.29 -4.57
N VAL A 192 9.90 -23.73 -5.34
CA VAL A 192 11.32 -23.66 -5.01
C VAL A 192 11.67 -22.32 -4.39
N CYS A 193 12.61 -22.33 -3.44
CA CYS A 193 13.26 -21.15 -2.89
C CYS A 193 14.75 -21.39 -2.97
N LEU A 194 15.44 -20.60 -3.79
CA LEU A 194 16.85 -20.78 -4.11
C LEU A 194 17.63 -19.61 -3.54
N GLU A 195 18.50 -19.85 -2.56
CA GLU A 195 19.32 -18.85 -1.88
C GLU A 195 20.74 -18.88 -2.43
N PHE A 196 21.25 -17.74 -2.93
CA PHE A 196 22.60 -17.62 -3.53
C PHE A 196 23.48 -16.76 -2.63
N PHE A 197 24.69 -17.24 -2.34
CA PHE A 197 25.62 -16.65 -1.37
C PHE A 197 26.86 -16.01 -2.02
N GLY A 198 27.14 -16.29 -3.29
CA GLY A 198 28.20 -15.66 -4.07
C GLY A 198 27.83 -14.25 -4.56
N ASN A 199 28.61 -13.73 -5.52
CA ASN A 199 28.28 -12.47 -6.18
C ASN A 199 26.94 -12.58 -6.93
N ALA A 200 26.13 -11.51 -6.90
CA ALA A 200 24.88 -11.47 -7.64
C ALA A 200 25.10 -11.68 -9.15
N ARG A 201 26.19 -11.11 -9.70
CA ARG A 201 26.57 -11.28 -11.11
C ARG A 201 26.75 -12.74 -11.51
N ASP A 202 27.33 -13.59 -10.63
CA ASP A 202 27.56 -15.00 -10.91
C ASP A 202 26.29 -15.84 -10.76
N ALA A 203 25.34 -15.38 -9.93
CA ALA A 203 24.08 -16.04 -9.66
C ALA A 203 23.02 -15.75 -10.73
N VAL A 204 22.99 -14.53 -11.28
CA VAL A 204 21.97 -14.05 -12.24
C VAL A 204 21.86 -14.94 -13.50
N PRO A 205 22.96 -15.48 -14.10
CA PRO A 205 22.84 -16.41 -15.23
C PRO A 205 22.02 -17.66 -14.94
N SER A 206 21.88 -18.08 -13.68
CA SER A 206 20.99 -19.21 -13.33
C SER A 206 19.53 -18.95 -13.69
N ILE A 207 19.11 -17.68 -13.77
CA ILE A 207 17.73 -17.30 -14.21
C ILE A 207 17.52 -17.74 -15.66
N VAL A 208 18.49 -17.48 -16.53
CA VAL A 208 18.45 -17.86 -17.94
C VAL A 208 18.46 -19.39 -18.07
N GLU A 209 19.37 -20.06 -17.37
CA GLU A 209 19.49 -21.53 -17.40
C GLU A 209 18.22 -22.23 -16.91
N ILE A 210 17.63 -21.75 -15.81
CA ILE A 210 16.37 -22.28 -15.28
C ILE A 210 15.24 -22.08 -16.30
N LYS A 211 15.13 -20.89 -16.90
CA LYS A 211 14.11 -20.57 -17.89
C LYS A 211 14.25 -21.48 -19.13
N ASP A 212 15.45 -21.58 -19.68
CA ASP A 212 15.72 -22.37 -20.89
C ASP A 212 15.45 -23.85 -20.64
N PHE A 213 15.90 -24.38 -19.51
CA PHE A 213 15.58 -25.74 -19.06
C PHE A 213 14.06 -25.95 -18.96
N MET A 214 13.33 -25.06 -18.30
CA MET A 214 11.90 -25.21 -18.07
C MET A 214 11.10 -25.07 -19.37
N PHE A 215 11.53 -24.26 -20.33
CA PHE A 215 10.88 -24.16 -21.62
C PHE A 215 11.13 -25.40 -22.50
N ALA A 216 12.31 -26.02 -22.39
CA ALA A 216 12.57 -27.31 -23.01
C ALA A 216 11.72 -28.41 -22.34
N GLU A 217 11.62 -28.40 -21.03
CA GLU A 217 10.85 -29.36 -20.25
C GLU A 217 9.34 -29.25 -20.50
N GLN A 218 8.84 -28.04 -20.71
CA GLN A 218 7.44 -27.82 -21.09
C GLN A 218 7.09 -28.55 -22.40
N LYS A 219 8.00 -28.51 -23.38
CA LYS A 219 7.80 -29.22 -24.68
C LYS A 219 7.90 -30.74 -24.52
N ARG A 220 8.73 -31.22 -23.58
CA ARG A 220 9.01 -32.63 -23.36
C ARG A 220 7.96 -33.35 -22.50
N SER A 221 7.56 -32.74 -21.39
CA SER A 221 6.73 -33.39 -20.37
C SER A 221 5.49 -32.59 -19.97
N GLY A 222 5.30 -31.40 -20.51
CA GLY A 222 4.19 -30.51 -20.14
C GLY A 222 4.40 -29.81 -18.79
N VAL A 223 5.54 -30.00 -18.12
CA VAL A 223 5.85 -29.30 -16.87
C VAL A 223 6.22 -27.85 -17.15
N VAL A 224 5.56 -26.90 -16.47
CA VAL A 224 5.68 -25.46 -16.73
C VAL A 224 6.30 -24.71 -15.58
N LEU A 225 6.98 -23.60 -15.89
CA LEU A 225 7.40 -22.58 -14.92
C LEU A 225 6.24 -21.57 -14.77
N ALA A 226 5.45 -21.74 -13.72
CA ALA A 226 4.26 -20.92 -13.49
C ALA A 226 4.53 -19.56 -12.81
N GLY A 227 5.77 -19.31 -12.43
CA GLY A 227 6.24 -18.06 -11.87
C GLY A 227 7.69 -18.16 -11.42
N LEU A 228 8.47 -17.09 -11.60
CA LEU A 228 9.84 -16.97 -11.09
C LEU A 228 10.10 -15.52 -10.68
N GLU A 229 10.39 -15.33 -9.40
CA GLU A 229 10.62 -14.03 -8.78
C GLU A 229 12.03 -13.94 -8.21
N HIS A 230 12.63 -12.78 -8.34
CA HIS A 230 13.97 -12.47 -7.80
C HIS A 230 13.87 -11.39 -6.73
N LEU A 231 14.68 -11.53 -5.69
CA LEU A 231 14.86 -10.57 -4.59
C LEU A 231 16.36 -10.36 -4.34
N ASP A 232 16.83 -9.10 -4.35
CA ASP A 232 18.23 -8.79 -4.02
C ASP A 232 18.47 -8.72 -2.49
N ASP A 233 19.72 -8.63 -2.08
CA ASP A 233 20.10 -8.62 -0.67
C ASP A 233 19.59 -7.39 0.10
N ARG A 234 19.45 -6.25 -0.56
CA ARG A 234 18.90 -5.03 0.04
C ARG A 234 17.41 -5.18 0.29
N TYR A 235 16.71 -5.75 -0.68
CA TYR A 235 15.30 -6.08 -0.52
C TYR A 235 15.09 -7.09 0.60
N LEU A 236 15.88 -8.17 0.63
CA LEU A 236 15.79 -9.23 1.65
C LEU A 236 16.01 -8.69 3.07
N LYS A 237 16.99 -7.80 3.25
CA LYS A 237 17.26 -7.11 4.53
C LYS A 237 16.06 -6.23 4.92
N ALA A 238 15.53 -5.49 3.98
CA ALA A 238 14.42 -4.56 4.23
C ALA A 238 13.11 -5.27 4.61
N VAL A 239 12.83 -6.46 4.08
CA VAL A 239 11.63 -7.23 4.44
C VAL A 239 11.83 -8.13 5.67
N GLY A 240 13.04 -8.19 6.21
CA GLY A 240 13.38 -9.06 7.34
C GLY A 240 13.32 -10.54 6.97
N TYR A 241 13.90 -10.88 5.82
CA TYR A 241 13.94 -12.25 5.31
C TYR A 241 14.67 -13.19 6.27
N ALA A 242 14.06 -14.31 6.60
CA ALA A 242 14.67 -15.38 7.38
C ALA A 242 15.34 -16.41 6.44
N THR A 243 16.67 -16.45 6.45
CA THR A 243 17.46 -17.43 5.69
C THR A 243 17.09 -18.86 6.06
N LYS A 244 16.88 -19.70 5.08
CA LYS A 244 16.55 -21.13 5.24
C LYS A 244 17.80 -21.99 5.31
N SER A 245 18.87 -21.53 4.63
CA SER A 245 20.17 -22.17 4.64
C SER A 245 20.80 -22.15 6.04
N LYS A 246 21.52 -23.21 6.36
CA LYS A 246 22.38 -23.30 7.55
C LYS A 246 23.81 -22.80 7.29
N ARG A 247 24.12 -22.40 6.05
CA ARG A 247 25.41 -21.78 5.69
C ARG A 247 25.55 -20.44 6.43
N GLY A 248 26.70 -20.11 6.88
CA GLY A 248 27.00 -18.80 7.44
C GLY A 248 26.86 -17.70 6.38
N GLY A 249 26.27 -16.56 6.78
CA GLY A 249 26.09 -15.40 5.93
C GLY A 249 24.63 -15.17 5.49
N PHE A 250 24.43 -14.06 4.79
CA PHE A 250 23.12 -13.64 4.29
C PHE A 250 23.12 -13.75 2.76
N PRO A 251 22.07 -14.31 2.14
CA PRO A 251 22.03 -14.50 0.69
C PRO A 251 22.07 -13.16 -0.04
N LYS A 252 22.82 -13.12 -1.13
CA LYS A 252 22.93 -11.97 -2.04
C LYS A 252 21.74 -11.88 -3.01
N MET A 253 21.14 -13.03 -3.29
CA MET A 253 20.01 -13.18 -4.17
C MET A 253 19.13 -14.34 -3.71
N VAL A 254 17.83 -14.19 -3.81
CA VAL A 254 16.86 -15.28 -3.63
C VAL A 254 15.95 -15.35 -4.85
N LEU A 255 15.79 -16.56 -5.40
CA LEU A 255 14.76 -16.86 -6.39
C LEU A 255 13.63 -17.67 -5.75
N VAL A 256 12.37 -17.30 -6.01
CA VAL A 256 11.20 -18.08 -5.63
C VAL A 256 10.40 -18.39 -6.88
N GLY A 257 10.12 -19.68 -7.14
CA GLY A 257 9.44 -20.10 -8.35
C GLY A 257 8.44 -21.23 -8.13
N ASP A 258 7.38 -21.26 -8.95
CA ASP A 258 6.40 -22.33 -8.99
C ASP A 258 6.63 -23.21 -10.22
N ILE A 259 6.85 -24.50 -10.01
CA ILE A 259 6.97 -25.53 -11.05
C ILE A 259 5.73 -26.41 -10.98
N ALA A 260 5.00 -26.52 -12.09
CA ALA A 260 3.69 -27.13 -12.09
C ALA A 260 3.46 -28.03 -13.32
N GLY A 261 2.60 -29.04 -13.18
CA GLY A 261 2.26 -29.98 -14.25
C GLY A 261 1.22 -30.99 -13.81
N ASP A 262 0.82 -31.87 -14.70
CA ASP A 262 -0.19 -32.91 -14.42
C ASP A 262 0.44 -34.23 -13.97
N ASP A 263 1.73 -34.46 -14.23
CA ASP A 263 2.49 -35.63 -13.77
C ASP A 263 3.36 -35.26 -12.54
N ALA A 264 3.07 -35.87 -11.41
CA ALA A 264 3.75 -35.59 -10.14
C ALA A 264 5.25 -35.92 -10.19
N ASP A 265 5.63 -36.99 -10.89
CA ASP A 265 7.01 -37.44 -11.02
C ASP A 265 7.80 -36.55 -11.98
N ALA A 266 7.20 -36.10 -13.07
CA ALA A 266 7.80 -35.14 -13.98
C ALA A 266 8.05 -33.80 -13.26
N VAL A 267 7.06 -33.30 -12.49
CA VAL A 267 7.20 -32.10 -11.65
C VAL A 267 8.34 -32.28 -10.61
N ALA A 268 8.46 -33.47 -10.02
CA ALA A 268 9.52 -33.77 -9.06
C ALA A 268 10.90 -33.73 -9.71
N ARG A 269 11.07 -34.38 -10.88
CA ARG A 269 12.34 -34.38 -11.65
C ARG A 269 12.73 -32.97 -12.09
N ALA A 270 11.81 -32.22 -12.67
CA ALA A 270 12.06 -30.83 -13.09
C ALA A 270 12.45 -29.94 -11.90
N THR A 271 11.78 -30.11 -10.76
CA THR A 271 12.12 -29.38 -9.52
C THR A 271 13.52 -29.70 -9.05
N SER A 272 13.93 -30.99 -9.06
CA SER A 272 15.27 -31.43 -8.63
C SER A 272 16.35 -30.86 -9.55
N GLU A 273 16.11 -30.77 -10.85
CA GLU A 273 17.05 -30.19 -11.81
C GLU A 273 17.20 -28.68 -11.61
N VAL A 274 16.13 -27.95 -11.35
CA VAL A 274 16.17 -26.50 -11.02
C VAL A 274 17.00 -26.26 -9.77
N VAL A 275 16.83 -27.11 -8.73
CA VAL A 275 17.67 -27.04 -7.52
C VAL A 275 19.14 -27.35 -7.85
N ARG A 276 19.42 -28.33 -8.71
CA ARG A 276 20.78 -28.66 -9.14
C ARG A 276 21.46 -27.47 -9.86
N ILE A 277 20.74 -26.81 -10.76
CA ILE A 277 21.25 -25.60 -11.45
C ILE A 277 21.63 -24.52 -10.41
N ALA A 278 20.77 -24.26 -9.42
CA ALA A 278 21.07 -23.29 -8.38
C ALA A 278 22.30 -23.69 -7.56
N ASN A 279 22.39 -24.96 -7.16
CA ASN A 279 23.51 -25.48 -6.35
C ASN A 279 24.86 -25.40 -7.08
N SER A 280 24.86 -25.50 -8.41
CA SER A 280 26.10 -25.37 -9.22
C SER A 280 26.67 -23.94 -9.24
N ARG A 281 25.87 -22.94 -8.79
CA ARG A 281 26.25 -21.51 -8.76
C ARG A 281 26.30 -20.93 -7.34
N SER A 282 26.86 -21.68 -6.39
CA SER A 282 26.92 -21.27 -4.97
C SER A 282 25.56 -21.01 -4.34
N GLY A 283 24.51 -21.63 -4.86
CA GLY A 283 23.16 -21.60 -4.32
C GLY A 283 22.86 -22.76 -3.37
N GLU A 284 21.74 -22.67 -2.70
CA GLU A 284 21.10 -23.76 -1.94
C GLU A 284 19.60 -23.71 -2.17
N GLY A 285 19.02 -24.83 -2.64
CA GLY A 285 17.62 -24.90 -3.01
C GLY A 285 16.75 -25.61 -1.97
N PHE A 286 15.59 -25.03 -1.69
CA PHE A 286 14.56 -25.57 -0.80
C PHE A 286 13.26 -25.77 -1.58
N VAL A 287 12.55 -26.87 -1.29
CA VAL A 287 11.32 -27.24 -2.00
C VAL A 287 10.15 -27.30 -1.02
N ALA A 288 9.05 -26.65 -1.35
CA ALA A 288 7.77 -26.71 -0.67
C ALA A 288 6.73 -27.43 -1.52
N ILE A 289 6.10 -28.46 -0.96
CA ILE A 289 5.08 -29.29 -1.65
C ILE A 289 3.69 -28.95 -1.18
N SER A 290 3.46 -28.88 0.15
CA SER A 290 2.13 -28.59 0.68
C SER A 290 1.68 -27.17 0.40
N PRO A 291 0.38 -26.89 0.22
CA PRO A 291 -0.14 -25.55 -0.01
C PRO A 291 0.30 -24.54 1.06
N GLU A 292 0.36 -24.95 2.33
CA GLU A 292 0.75 -24.11 3.46
C GLU A 292 2.24 -23.73 3.37
N ALA A 293 3.11 -24.71 3.08
CA ALA A 293 4.55 -24.48 2.91
C ALA A 293 4.82 -23.58 1.71
N ARG A 294 4.14 -23.80 0.57
CA ARG A 294 4.22 -22.95 -0.61
C ARG A 294 3.81 -21.51 -0.31
N LYS A 295 2.67 -21.33 0.39
CA LYS A 295 2.19 -20.00 0.81
C LYS A 295 3.19 -19.29 1.70
N LYS A 296 3.92 -20.01 2.55
CA LYS A 296 4.97 -19.47 3.41
C LYS A 296 6.17 -18.95 2.60
N PHE A 297 6.60 -19.66 1.53
CA PHE A 297 7.68 -19.20 0.65
C PHE A 297 7.30 -17.91 -0.09
N TRP A 298 6.04 -17.78 -0.51
CA TRP A 298 5.55 -16.58 -1.18
C TRP A 298 5.26 -15.40 -0.24
N LEU A 299 5.25 -15.61 1.08
CA LEU A 299 4.92 -14.55 2.04
C LEU A 299 5.93 -13.41 2.01
N ASP A 300 7.22 -13.71 1.91
CA ASP A 300 8.28 -12.70 1.88
C ASP A 300 8.17 -11.81 0.64
N ARG A 301 7.78 -12.38 -0.50
CA ARG A 301 7.51 -11.62 -1.73
C ARG A 301 6.29 -10.68 -1.60
N LYS A 302 5.27 -11.05 -0.84
CA LYS A 302 4.10 -10.19 -0.58
C LYS A 302 4.41 -8.98 0.30
N ARG A 303 5.54 -9.00 1.01
CA ARG A 303 5.99 -7.92 1.91
C ARG A 303 6.70 -6.76 1.21
N THR A 304 6.61 -6.62 -0.11
CA THR A 304 7.28 -5.56 -0.90
C THR A 304 7.14 -4.15 -0.31
N ALA A 305 6.03 -3.87 0.36
CA ALA A 305 5.80 -2.60 1.02
C ALA A 305 6.58 -2.42 2.33
N ALA A 306 7.21 -3.49 2.86
CA ALA A 306 7.98 -3.40 4.11
C ALA A 306 9.32 -2.65 3.91
N ILE A 307 9.78 -2.46 2.68
CA ILE A 307 10.99 -1.66 2.37
C ILE A 307 10.88 -0.25 2.94
N SER A 308 9.70 0.38 2.83
CA SER A 308 9.45 1.71 3.38
C SER A 308 9.47 1.76 4.91
N LYS A 309 9.34 0.63 5.59
CA LYS A 309 9.37 0.58 7.06
C LYS A 309 10.73 0.98 7.65
N HIS A 310 11.82 0.77 6.93
CA HIS A 310 13.18 1.09 7.39
C HIS A 310 13.53 2.58 7.31
N THR A 311 12.76 3.34 6.55
CA THR A 311 13.05 4.77 6.31
C THR A 311 11.91 5.70 6.75
N ASN A 312 10.78 5.15 7.27
CA ASN A 312 9.53 5.89 7.48
C ASN A 312 9.06 6.58 6.18
N ALA A 313 9.13 5.89 5.03
CA ALA A 313 9.25 6.58 3.78
C ALA A 313 8.25 6.13 2.75
N PHE A 314 7.86 7.07 1.94
CA PHE A 314 7.31 6.88 0.62
C PHE A 314 8.29 6.07 -0.25
N LYS A 315 7.79 5.19 -1.09
CA LYS A 315 8.61 4.36 -1.98
C LYS A 315 8.36 4.76 -3.44
N ILE A 316 9.38 5.28 -4.09
CA ILE A 316 9.42 5.37 -5.54
C ILE A 316 9.64 3.95 -6.07
N ASN A 317 8.75 3.50 -6.94
CA ASN A 317 8.78 2.13 -7.49
C ASN A 317 8.61 2.22 -9.00
N GLU A 318 9.71 2.37 -9.70
CA GLU A 318 9.74 2.34 -11.15
C GLU A 318 10.09 0.95 -11.64
N ASP A 319 9.63 0.62 -12.84
CA ASP A 319 9.93 -0.65 -13.48
C ASP A 319 10.58 -0.44 -14.84
N VAL A 320 11.43 -1.40 -15.18
CA VAL A 320 12.07 -1.52 -16.50
C VAL A 320 12.01 -2.98 -16.94
N VAL A 321 12.21 -3.25 -18.22
CA VAL A 321 12.42 -4.62 -18.69
C VAL A 321 13.77 -4.72 -19.37
N ILE A 322 14.58 -5.68 -18.94
CA ILE A 322 15.93 -5.91 -19.43
C ILE A 322 15.98 -7.26 -20.12
N PRO A 323 16.60 -7.39 -21.29
CA PRO A 323 16.89 -8.68 -21.89
C PRO A 323 17.62 -9.58 -20.90
N LEU A 324 17.13 -10.78 -20.66
CA LEU A 324 17.69 -11.65 -19.62
C LEU A 324 19.21 -11.89 -19.75
N PRO A 325 19.79 -12.04 -20.96
CA PRO A 325 21.25 -12.17 -21.08
C PRO A 325 22.05 -10.95 -20.59
N ARG A 326 21.43 -9.75 -20.59
CA ARG A 326 22.04 -8.48 -20.15
C ARG A 326 21.76 -8.15 -18.68
N MET A 327 21.06 -9.03 -17.97
CA MET A 327 20.61 -8.76 -16.59
C MET A 327 21.76 -8.60 -15.60
N ALA A 328 22.85 -9.33 -15.80
CA ALA A 328 24.05 -9.21 -14.95
C ALA A 328 24.68 -7.81 -15.08
N GLU A 329 24.76 -7.26 -16.29
CA GLU A 329 25.23 -5.89 -16.54
C GLU A 329 24.32 -4.84 -15.89
N TYR A 330 23.02 -5.07 -15.96
CA TYR A 330 22.05 -4.20 -15.30
C TYR A 330 22.23 -4.18 -13.78
N THR A 331 22.41 -5.38 -13.19
CA THR A 331 22.62 -5.51 -11.73
C THR A 331 23.90 -4.80 -11.29
N ASP A 332 25.00 -4.92 -12.05
CA ASP A 332 26.24 -4.18 -11.79
C ASP A 332 26.05 -2.66 -11.90
N GLY A 333 25.29 -2.21 -12.91
CA GLY A 333 24.96 -0.79 -13.07
C GLY A 333 24.17 -0.21 -11.88
N ILE A 334 23.21 -0.96 -11.35
CA ILE A 334 22.48 -0.58 -10.14
C ILE A 334 23.39 -0.58 -8.91
N GLU A 335 24.31 -1.55 -8.79
CA GLU A 335 25.27 -1.58 -7.69
C GLU A 335 26.19 -0.36 -7.73
N ARG A 336 26.66 0.07 -8.91
CA ARG A 336 27.43 1.34 -9.07
C ARG A 336 26.66 2.53 -8.55
N ILE A 337 25.39 2.67 -8.95
CA ILE A 337 24.51 3.75 -8.45
C ILE A 337 24.45 3.71 -6.92
N ASN A 338 24.25 2.54 -6.33
CA ASN A 338 24.18 2.37 -4.88
C ASN A 338 25.49 2.71 -4.15
N ILE A 339 26.63 2.33 -4.71
CA ILE A 339 27.97 2.65 -4.16
C ILE A 339 28.16 4.17 -4.15
N GLU A 340 27.92 4.81 -5.27
CA GLU A 340 28.05 6.29 -5.37
C GLU A 340 27.13 7.03 -4.41
N LEU A 341 25.85 6.63 -4.34
CA LEU A 341 24.87 7.21 -3.39
C LEU A 341 25.33 7.02 -1.94
N SER A 342 25.91 5.85 -1.64
CA SER A 342 26.45 5.57 -0.31
C SER A 342 27.65 6.44 0.02
N LEU A 343 28.58 6.62 -0.90
CA LEU A 343 29.76 7.46 -0.72
C LEU A 343 29.36 8.93 -0.57
N ARG A 344 28.45 9.46 -1.40
CA ARG A 344 27.92 10.82 -1.27
C ARG A 344 27.27 11.07 0.09
N ASN A 345 26.46 10.12 0.59
CA ASN A 345 25.86 10.21 1.93
C ASN A 345 26.92 10.24 3.05
N LYS A 346 28.02 9.50 2.90
CA LYS A 346 29.13 9.50 3.87
C LYS A 346 29.97 10.77 3.81
N ILE A 347 30.20 11.32 2.63
CA ILE A 347 30.83 12.64 2.48
C ILE A 347 30.00 13.71 3.15
N ARG A 348 28.68 13.71 2.94
CA ARG A 348 27.74 14.58 3.65
C ARG A 348 27.84 14.42 5.17
N LEU A 349 27.98 13.19 5.69
CA LEU A 349 28.22 12.98 7.11
C LEU A 349 29.49 13.68 7.61
N ALA A 350 30.58 13.59 6.86
CA ALA A 350 31.81 14.29 7.18
C ALA A 350 31.62 15.82 7.19
N ASP A 351 30.90 16.36 6.23
CA ASP A 351 30.57 17.79 6.15
C ASP A 351 29.73 18.25 7.34
N GLU A 352 28.70 17.50 7.72
CA GLU A 352 27.86 17.80 8.89
C GLU A 352 28.63 17.75 10.22
N LEU A 353 29.50 16.76 10.36
CA LEU A 353 30.36 16.65 11.54
C LEU A 353 31.40 17.80 11.60
N THR A 354 32.03 18.16 10.48
CA THR A 354 32.92 19.32 10.41
C THR A 354 32.18 20.60 10.81
N SER A 355 30.99 20.80 10.27
CA SER A 355 30.12 21.95 10.62
C SER A 355 29.76 21.96 12.10
N PHE A 356 29.49 20.81 12.73
CA PHE A 356 29.23 20.70 14.17
C PHE A 356 30.43 21.15 15.00
N PHE A 357 31.65 20.68 14.68
CA PHE A 357 32.84 21.04 15.41
C PHE A 357 33.28 22.50 15.20
N THR A 358 32.96 23.09 14.06
CA THR A 358 33.35 24.50 13.74
C THR A 358 32.34 25.55 14.22
N ARG A 359 31.13 25.19 14.59
CA ARG A 359 30.10 26.14 15.08
C ARG A 359 30.38 26.73 16.46
N GLY A 360 31.29 26.14 17.25
CA GLY A 360 31.48 26.48 18.65
C GLY A 360 30.34 25.98 19.57
N ASN A 361 30.43 26.29 20.85
CA ASN A 361 29.45 25.88 21.88
C ASN A 361 29.16 24.36 21.89
N LEU A 362 30.22 23.54 21.93
CA LEU A 362 30.08 22.11 22.01
C LEU A 362 29.49 21.69 23.37
N PRO A 363 28.60 20.71 23.42
CA PRO A 363 27.97 20.22 24.64
C PRO A 363 29.02 19.49 25.48
N LEU A 364 29.23 19.91 26.73
CA LEU A 364 30.07 19.22 27.68
C LEU A 364 29.23 18.63 28.81
N GLY A 365 29.62 17.47 29.31
CA GLY A 365 29.04 16.84 30.48
C GLY A 365 29.45 17.53 31.77
N LYS A 366 28.69 17.32 32.82
CA LYS A 366 29.13 17.65 34.21
C LYS A 366 30.13 16.56 34.57
N GLY A 367 31.40 16.93 34.85
CA GLY A 367 32.36 16.03 35.48
C GLY A 367 31.87 15.63 36.88
N ASP A 368 32.28 14.47 37.37
CA ASP A 368 31.94 13.99 38.71
C ASP A 368 32.51 14.92 39.82
N ASP A 369 33.51 15.74 39.46
CA ASP A 369 34.09 16.79 40.30
C ASP A 369 34.21 18.11 39.51
N ALA A 370 34.03 19.26 40.17
CA ALA A 370 34.18 20.59 39.57
C ALA A 370 35.58 20.89 39.00
N SER A 371 36.58 20.05 39.31
CA SER A 371 37.93 20.11 38.78
C SER A 371 38.10 19.43 37.40
N GLU A 372 37.07 18.74 36.87
CA GLU A 372 37.12 17.99 35.61
C GLU A 372 36.55 18.73 34.41
N ILE A 373 36.24 20.03 34.50
CA ILE A 373 35.85 20.83 33.33
C ILE A 373 37.10 20.98 32.45
N PRO A 374 37.10 20.48 31.20
CA PRO A 374 38.24 20.62 30.31
C PRO A 374 38.60 22.09 30.11
N SER A 375 39.91 22.41 30.09
CA SER A 375 40.35 23.77 29.74
C SER A 375 39.94 24.08 28.29
N ALA A 376 39.70 25.36 28.00
CA ALA A 376 39.36 25.81 26.64
C ALA A 376 40.43 25.40 25.62
N GLU A 377 41.69 25.47 26.01
CA GLU A 377 42.85 25.12 25.18
C GLU A 377 42.86 23.61 24.82
N LEU A 378 42.56 22.74 25.81
CA LEU A 378 42.44 21.31 25.58
C LEU A 378 41.25 20.94 24.65
N LEU A 379 40.15 21.67 24.79
CA LEU A 379 38.99 21.48 23.92
C LEU A 379 39.30 21.91 22.50
N GLU A 380 39.97 23.05 22.29
CA GLU A 380 40.39 23.57 21.00
C GLU A 380 41.34 22.60 20.29
N ASP A 381 42.32 22.05 20.99
CA ASP A 381 43.26 21.07 20.43
C ASP A 381 42.54 19.79 20.01
N ARG A 382 41.63 19.23 20.81
CA ARG A 382 40.85 18.04 20.47
C ARG A 382 39.91 18.30 19.30
N VAL A 383 39.29 19.46 19.21
CA VAL A 383 38.48 19.89 18.09
C VAL A 383 39.30 19.95 16.80
N ALA A 384 40.50 20.55 16.88
CA ALA A 384 41.40 20.61 15.74
C ALA A 384 41.81 19.21 15.24
N GLN A 385 42.12 18.27 16.15
CA GLN A 385 42.39 16.88 15.83
C GLN A 385 41.18 16.19 15.18
N ALA A 386 39.96 16.42 15.70
CA ALA A 386 38.74 15.83 15.15
C ALA A 386 38.43 16.36 13.73
N VAL A 387 38.57 17.67 13.49
CA VAL A 387 38.38 18.30 12.19
C VAL A 387 39.40 17.78 11.18
N ALA A 388 40.68 17.65 11.59
CA ALA A 388 41.75 17.08 10.73
C ALA A 388 41.43 15.64 10.35
N LEU A 389 41.09 14.77 11.31
CA LEU A 389 40.68 13.38 11.06
C LEU A 389 39.51 13.30 10.08
N ILE A 390 38.46 14.07 10.32
CA ILE A 390 37.26 14.06 9.48
C ILE A 390 37.60 14.54 8.06
N GLY A 391 38.46 15.55 7.94
CA GLY A 391 38.95 16.07 6.65
C GLY A 391 39.76 15.02 5.87
N GLU A 392 40.64 14.26 6.50
CA GLU A 392 41.36 13.15 5.88
C GLU A 392 40.41 12.06 5.38
N VAL A 393 39.49 11.62 6.22
CA VAL A 393 38.50 10.59 5.86
C VAL A 393 37.58 11.09 4.73
N ARG A 394 37.17 12.35 4.76
CA ARG A 394 36.38 12.98 3.70
C ARG A 394 37.13 12.96 2.37
N THR A 395 38.39 13.36 2.36
CA THR A 395 39.25 13.35 1.17
C THR A 395 39.43 11.94 0.61
N LEU A 396 39.65 10.96 1.48
CA LEU A 396 39.73 9.55 1.08
C LEU A 396 38.42 9.09 0.40
N TRP A 397 37.26 9.37 0.98
CA TRP A 397 35.97 8.97 0.41
C TRP A 397 35.65 9.71 -0.90
N GLN A 398 36.07 10.96 -1.02
CA GLN A 398 35.98 11.72 -2.28
C GLN A 398 36.87 11.11 -3.38
N GLY A 399 38.08 10.69 -3.04
CA GLY A 399 38.97 9.96 -3.93
C GLY A 399 38.34 8.66 -4.45
N TRP A 400 37.70 7.90 -3.57
CA TRP A 400 36.97 6.70 -3.96
C TRP A 400 35.77 6.99 -4.86
N LEU A 401 35.04 8.05 -4.57
CA LEU A 401 33.90 8.49 -5.40
C LEU A 401 34.36 8.91 -6.80
N ALA A 402 35.45 9.67 -6.89
CA ALA A 402 36.02 10.11 -8.18
C ALA A 402 36.57 8.95 -9.02
N GLN A 403 37.00 7.87 -8.39
CA GLN A 403 37.56 6.65 -9.02
C GLN A 403 36.60 5.46 -8.93
N ALA A 404 35.29 5.70 -8.74
CA ALA A 404 34.32 4.64 -8.45
C ALA A 404 34.29 3.52 -9.51
N ASP A 405 34.51 3.87 -10.79
CA ASP A 405 34.57 2.90 -11.88
C ASP A 405 35.78 1.99 -11.81
N ALA A 406 36.97 2.53 -11.54
CA ALA A 406 38.22 1.76 -11.42
C ALA A 406 38.23 0.90 -10.14
N LEU A 407 37.63 1.39 -9.07
CA LEU A 407 37.53 0.75 -7.77
C LEU A 407 36.29 -0.12 -7.59
N PHE A 408 35.44 -0.23 -8.64
CA PHE A 408 34.15 -0.91 -8.54
C PHE A 408 34.24 -2.32 -7.96
N PRO A 409 35.13 -3.24 -8.41
CA PRO A 409 35.21 -4.57 -7.83
C PRO A 409 35.49 -4.57 -6.33
N GLN A 410 36.42 -3.71 -5.89
CA GLN A 410 36.83 -3.61 -4.47
C GLN A 410 35.73 -2.97 -3.58
N LEU A 411 34.95 -2.03 -4.13
CA LEU A 411 33.83 -1.42 -3.44
C LEU A 411 32.62 -2.38 -3.38
N GLN A 412 32.44 -3.20 -4.42
CA GLN A 412 31.38 -4.19 -4.50
C GLN A 412 31.58 -5.37 -3.54
N ASP A 413 32.82 -5.91 -3.46
CA ASP A 413 33.15 -7.02 -2.57
C ASP A 413 33.45 -6.57 -1.13
N HIS A 414 33.43 -5.24 -0.88
CA HIS A 414 33.73 -4.59 0.39
C HIS A 414 35.20 -4.71 0.87
N THR A 415 36.13 -5.03 0.01
CA THR A 415 37.58 -4.92 0.30
C THR A 415 37.90 -3.44 0.60
N LEU A 416 37.31 -2.51 -0.16
CA LEU A 416 37.25 -1.10 0.21
C LEU A 416 35.86 -0.75 0.77
N ARG A 417 35.85 -0.31 2.03
CA ARG A 417 34.60 0.00 2.71
C ARG A 417 34.66 1.32 3.48
N ALA A 418 33.90 2.30 3.04
CA ALA A 418 33.68 3.52 3.81
C ALA A 418 32.86 3.21 5.08
N SER A 419 33.43 3.42 6.25
CA SER A 419 32.86 3.00 7.53
C SER A 419 32.88 4.12 8.58
N TRP A 420 31.69 4.59 8.95
CA TRP A 420 31.53 5.44 10.12
C TRP A 420 32.14 4.85 11.39
N LYS A 421 31.92 3.57 11.64
CA LYS A 421 32.32 2.89 12.87
C LYS A 421 33.84 2.86 13.07
N THR A 422 34.59 2.51 12.03
CA THR A 422 36.03 2.29 12.11
C THR A 422 36.86 3.51 11.74
N GLN A 423 36.40 4.33 10.79
CA GLN A 423 37.19 5.43 10.24
C GLN A 423 36.91 6.77 10.94
N ILE A 424 35.74 6.94 11.58
CA ILE A 424 35.38 8.18 12.26
C ILE A 424 35.07 7.93 13.73
N ARG A 425 34.05 7.09 14.06
CA ARG A 425 33.56 6.96 15.44
C ARG A 425 34.65 6.45 16.39
N ALA A 426 35.35 5.39 16.07
CA ALA A 426 36.35 4.82 16.95
C ALA A 426 37.52 5.80 17.19
N PRO A 427 38.11 6.47 16.17
CA PRO A 427 39.12 7.51 16.42
C PRO A 427 38.59 8.70 17.22
N LEU A 428 37.33 9.19 16.97
CA LEU A 428 36.74 10.25 17.76
C LEU A 428 36.58 9.87 19.25
N GLN A 429 36.26 8.60 19.54
CA GLN A 429 36.19 8.10 20.92
C GLN A 429 37.55 8.16 21.63
N ASN A 430 38.67 8.02 20.90
CA ASN A 430 40.02 8.18 21.45
C ASN A 430 40.36 9.66 21.64
N ILE A 431 40.00 10.55 20.68
CA ILE A 431 40.21 11.99 20.79
C ILE A 431 39.45 12.57 21.95
N PHE A 432 38.18 12.23 22.12
CA PHE A 432 37.27 12.71 23.17
C PHE A 432 37.12 11.67 24.29
N ALA A 433 38.21 11.04 24.73
CA ALA A 433 38.19 10.16 25.90
C ALA A 433 37.89 10.95 27.18
N GLY A 434 36.95 10.44 28.00
CA GLY A 434 36.51 11.01 29.27
C GLY A 434 35.03 11.35 29.35
N SER A 435 34.46 11.28 30.55
CA SER A 435 33.00 11.46 30.78
C SER A 435 32.50 12.85 30.39
N ALA A 436 33.32 13.90 30.57
CA ALA A 436 33.00 15.28 30.20
C ALA A 436 32.75 15.46 28.68
N PHE A 437 33.32 14.61 27.84
CA PHE A 437 33.17 14.68 26.36
C PHE A 437 32.07 13.76 25.78
N GLN A 438 31.45 12.93 26.64
CA GLN A 438 30.41 12.00 26.18
C GLN A 438 29.26 12.67 25.40
N PRO A 439 28.76 13.88 25.78
CA PRO A 439 27.71 14.57 25.02
C PRO A 439 28.15 14.95 23.60
N ILE A 440 29.42 15.26 23.36
CA ILE A 440 29.97 15.51 22.03
C ILE A 440 29.86 14.22 21.15
N LEU A 441 30.26 13.08 21.71
CA LEU A 441 30.18 11.78 21.02
C LEU A 441 28.72 11.35 20.76
N ASP A 442 27.83 11.67 21.72
CA ASP A 442 26.39 11.40 21.55
C ASP A 442 25.79 12.25 20.44
N GLU A 443 26.17 13.54 20.36
CA GLU A 443 25.75 14.41 19.26
C GLU A 443 26.30 13.96 17.92
N CYS A 444 27.59 13.57 17.82
CA CYS A 444 28.15 12.96 16.61
C CYS A 444 27.38 11.71 16.18
N THR A 445 26.94 10.90 17.15
CA THR A 445 26.11 9.72 16.88
C THR A 445 24.69 10.10 16.41
N ALA A 446 24.12 11.19 16.96
CA ALA A 446 22.83 11.74 16.54
C ALA A 446 22.91 12.29 15.10
N ILE A 447 23.97 13.03 14.79
CA ILE A 447 24.25 13.50 13.40
C ILE A 447 24.33 12.32 12.43
N HIS A 448 25.13 11.29 12.79
CA HIS A 448 25.23 10.09 11.95
C HIS A 448 23.86 9.43 11.72
N LYS A 449 23.03 9.28 12.76
CA LYS A 449 21.69 8.71 12.63
C LYS A 449 20.78 9.55 11.72
N ARG A 450 20.85 10.89 11.84
CA ARG A 450 20.08 11.83 11.02
C ARG A 450 20.49 11.73 9.54
N VAL A 451 21.78 11.80 9.23
CA VAL A 451 22.30 11.69 7.86
C VAL A 451 21.99 10.31 7.25
N LEU A 452 22.08 9.24 8.05
CA LEU A 452 21.76 7.89 7.59
C LEU A 452 20.27 7.75 7.22
N LYS A 453 19.35 8.43 7.93
CA LYS A 453 17.92 8.46 7.58
C LYS A 453 17.64 9.13 6.22
N GLY A 454 18.42 10.13 5.83
CA GLY A 454 18.35 10.80 4.51
C GLY A 454 19.05 10.04 3.37
N ARG A 455 19.52 8.81 3.60
CA ARG A 455 20.22 8.02 2.58
C ARG A 455 19.27 7.47 1.54
N VAL A 456 19.52 7.80 0.26
CA VAL A 456 18.88 7.18 -0.90
C VAL A 456 19.61 5.89 -1.27
N TRP A 457 18.85 4.85 -1.61
CA TRP A 457 19.39 3.57 -2.06
C TRP A 457 18.33 2.83 -2.91
N VAL A 458 18.78 1.94 -3.77
CA VAL A 458 17.94 1.16 -4.70
C VAL A 458 17.97 -0.30 -4.30
N ALA A 459 16.81 -0.90 -4.08
CA ALA A 459 16.64 -2.33 -3.93
C ALA A 459 15.85 -2.91 -5.11
N LEU A 460 16.21 -4.11 -5.54
CA LEU A 460 15.61 -4.75 -6.69
C LEU A 460 14.72 -5.93 -6.27
N HIS A 461 13.56 -5.99 -6.90
CA HIS A 461 12.85 -7.25 -7.08
C HIS A 461 12.39 -7.34 -8.53
N MET A 462 12.24 -8.54 -9.05
CA MET A 462 11.84 -8.68 -10.44
C MET A 462 10.98 -9.92 -10.69
N HIS A 463 10.16 -9.83 -11.73
CA HIS A 463 9.60 -10.99 -12.39
C HIS A 463 10.73 -11.61 -13.24
N ALA A 464 11.51 -12.50 -12.62
CA ALA A 464 12.75 -12.97 -13.20
C ALA A 464 12.55 -13.77 -14.51
N GLY A 465 11.38 -14.37 -14.67
CA GLY A 465 11.07 -15.14 -15.90
C GLY A 465 10.89 -14.31 -17.15
N ASP A 466 10.57 -13.00 -17.03
CA ASP A 466 10.33 -12.11 -18.17
C ASP A 466 11.20 -10.85 -18.20
N GLY A 467 12.14 -10.73 -17.26
CA GLY A 467 13.09 -9.63 -17.23
C GLY A 467 12.54 -8.29 -16.72
N ASN A 468 11.35 -8.28 -16.16
CA ASN A 468 10.75 -7.06 -15.61
C ASN A 468 11.26 -6.77 -14.20
N VAL A 469 12.09 -5.75 -14.08
CA VAL A 469 12.76 -5.34 -12.84
C VAL A 469 12.05 -4.15 -12.21
N HIS A 470 11.72 -4.26 -10.94
CA HIS A 470 11.18 -3.18 -10.14
C HIS A 470 12.28 -2.59 -9.26
N THR A 471 12.55 -1.32 -9.43
CA THR A 471 13.48 -0.56 -8.62
C THR A 471 12.72 0.10 -7.46
N ASN A 472 13.14 -0.19 -6.25
CA ASN A 472 12.51 0.34 -5.04
C ASN A 472 13.45 1.34 -4.40
N ILE A 473 13.07 2.61 -4.40
CA ILE A 473 13.84 3.71 -3.85
C ILE A 473 13.04 4.30 -2.69
N PRO A 474 13.34 3.95 -1.43
CA PRO A 474 12.67 4.54 -0.28
C PRO A 474 13.15 5.98 -0.08
N VAL A 475 12.19 6.90 0.09
CA VAL A 475 12.45 8.33 0.29
C VAL A 475 11.49 8.89 1.34
N ASN A 476 11.94 9.88 2.11
CA ASN A 476 11.06 10.64 2.97
C ASN A 476 10.26 11.64 2.13
N SER A 477 8.94 11.59 2.23
CA SER A 477 8.05 12.43 1.42
C SER A 477 8.12 13.92 1.77
N ASP A 478 8.70 14.26 2.90
CA ASP A 478 8.92 15.60 3.44
C ASP A 478 10.38 16.08 3.30
N ASP A 479 11.25 15.30 2.62
CA ASP A 479 12.65 15.64 2.37
C ASP A 479 12.87 15.91 0.87
N TYR A 480 12.88 17.18 0.52
CA TYR A 480 13.01 17.62 -0.89
C TYR A 480 14.34 17.19 -1.52
N GLU A 481 15.45 17.32 -0.79
CA GLU A 481 16.79 16.95 -1.28
C GLU A 481 16.87 15.45 -1.55
N MET A 482 16.28 14.64 -0.67
CA MET A 482 16.20 13.18 -0.86
C MET A 482 15.34 12.82 -2.07
N LEU A 483 14.23 13.54 -2.30
CA LEU A 483 13.38 13.36 -3.47
C LEU A 483 14.12 13.70 -4.77
N GLN A 484 14.90 14.80 -4.81
CA GLN A 484 15.72 15.17 -5.96
C GLN A 484 16.80 14.12 -6.24
N THR A 485 17.51 13.66 -5.19
CA THR A 485 18.51 12.59 -5.32
C THR A 485 17.91 11.30 -5.87
N ALA A 486 16.71 10.94 -5.42
CA ALA A 486 16.01 9.78 -5.94
C ALA A 486 15.58 9.95 -7.39
N HIS A 487 15.14 11.15 -7.80
CA HIS A 487 14.81 11.46 -9.19
C HIS A 487 16.02 11.31 -10.11
N GLU A 488 17.19 11.83 -9.72
CA GLU A 488 18.44 11.62 -10.45
C GLU A 488 18.82 10.13 -10.55
N ALA A 489 18.60 9.36 -9.49
CA ALA A 489 18.81 7.91 -9.54
C ALA A 489 17.86 7.25 -10.55
N VAL A 490 16.58 7.64 -10.61
CA VAL A 490 15.61 7.16 -11.61
C VAL A 490 16.07 7.46 -13.02
N LYS A 491 16.54 8.69 -13.31
CA LYS A 491 17.09 9.03 -14.63
C LYS A 491 18.22 8.10 -15.05
N ARG A 492 19.17 7.87 -14.17
CA ARG A 492 20.30 6.94 -14.41
C ARG A 492 19.84 5.51 -14.67
N ILE A 493 18.83 5.03 -13.95
CA ILE A 493 18.21 3.72 -14.14
C ILE A 493 17.58 3.61 -15.54
N MET A 494 16.84 4.64 -15.98
CA MET A 494 16.21 4.66 -17.31
C MET A 494 17.24 4.68 -18.44
N VAL A 495 18.30 5.46 -18.30
CA VAL A 495 19.43 5.50 -19.25
C VAL A 495 20.12 4.14 -19.31
N LEU A 496 20.41 3.51 -18.16
CA LEU A 496 21.00 2.18 -18.08
C LEU A 496 20.13 1.13 -18.76
N ALA A 497 18.83 1.13 -18.52
CA ALA A 497 17.91 0.19 -19.15
C ALA A 497 17.94 0.29 -20.67
N ARG A 498 17.91 1.53 -21.22
CA ARG A 498 17.99 1.75 -22.65
C ARG A 498 19.34 1.34 -23.26
N SER A 499 20.45 1.59 -22.57
CA SER A 499 21.79 1.21 -23.03
C SER A 499 21.99 -0.32 -23.11
N LEU A 500 21.14 -1.08 -22.45
CA LEU A 500 21.13 -2.54 -22.43
C LEU A 500 20.04 -3.14 -23.33
N ASP A 501 19.51 -2.39 -24.29
CA ASP A 501 18.43 -2.78 -25.18
C ASP A 501 17.10 -3.10 -24.49
N GLY A 502 16.96 -2.65 -23.23
CA GLY A 502 15.73 -2.76 -22.47
C GLY A 502 14.68 -1.68 -22.82
N VAL A 503 13.55 -1.74 -22.11
CA VAL A 503 12.49 -0.73 -22.15
C VAL A 503 12.20 -0.17 -20.77
N ILE A 504 11.68 1.06 -20.75
CA ILE A 504 11.51 1.84 -19.51
C ILE A 504 10.23 1.49 -18.73
N SER A 505 9.38 0.62 -19.23
CA SER A 505 8.22 0.12 -18.49
C SER A 505 7.75 -1.23 -18.98
N GLY A 506 7.56 -2.17 -18.05
CA GLY A 506 6.97 -3.48 -18.30
C GLY A 506 5.52 -3.60 -17.84
N GLU A 507 5.13 -2.88 -16.76
CA GLU A 507 3.81 -2.98 -16.13
C GLU A 507 3.25 -1.62 -15.67
N HIS A 508 4.10 -0.70 -15.15
CA HIS A 508 3.64 0.51 -14.49
C HIS A 508 3.13 1.58 -15.45
N GLY A 509 3.40 1.45 -16.74
CA GLY A 509 3.06 2.44 -17.74
C GLY A 509 4.06 3.59 -17.78
N ILE A 510 3.76 4.59 -18.58
CA ILE A 510 4.59 5.79 -18.78
C ILE A 510 4.15 6.90 -17.82
N GLY A 511 2.85 7.12 -17.68
CA GLY A 511 2.32 8.18 -16.83
C GLY A 511 2.90 9.56 -17.18
N ILE A 512 3.19 10.33 -16.14
CA ILE A 512 3.87 11.63 -16.24
C ILE A 512 5.37 11.53 -15.89
N THR A 513 5.77 10.52 -15.14
CA THR A 513 7.13 10.37 -14.58
C THR A 513 8.13 9.81 -15.59
N LYS A 514 7.68 9.05 -16.58
CA LYS A 514 8.55 8.41 -17.57
C LYS A 514 8.49 9.07 -18.97
N LEU A 515 7.61 10.06 -19.15
CA LEU A 515 7.41 10.70 -20.43
C LEU A 515 8.69 11.37 -20.96
N GLU A 516 9.50 11.94 -20.07
CA GLU A 516 10.76 12.59 -20.41
C GLU A 516 11.80 11.62 -21.02
N PHE A 517 11.68 10.31 -20.74
CA PHE A 517 12.62 9.31 -21.23
C PHE A 517 12.23 8.68 -22.58
N LEU A 518 11.08 9.00 -23.14
CA LEU A 518 10.69 8.61 -24.48
C LEU A 518 11.16 9.66 -25.50
N THR A 519 11.50 9.23 -26.69
CA THR A 519 11.81 10.12 -27.81
C THR A 519 10.53 10.65 -28.47
N ASP A 520 10.63 11.73 -29.22
CA ASP A 520 9.48 12.25 -29.97
C ASP A 520 9.00 11.24 -31.03
N ALA A 521 9.91 10.50 -31.66
CA ALA A 521 9.56 9.43 -32.59
C ALA A 521 8.74 8.30 -31.96
N GLU A 522 9.03 7.95 -30.69
CA GLU A 522 8.26 6.93 -29.95
C GLU A 522 6.87 7.44 -29.53
N LEU A 523 6.72 8.74 -29.27
CA LEU A 523 5.47 9.36 -28.84
C LEU A 523 4.55 9.77 -30.00
N GLN A 524 5.10 10.12 -31.15
CA GLN A 524 4.35 10.70 -32.25
C GLN A 524 3.18 9.85 -32.72
N PRO A 525 3.33 8.51 -32.91
CA PRO A 525 2.19 7.65 -33.31
C PRO A 525 1.01 7.71 -32.33
N PHE A 526 1.28 7.73 -31.04
CA PHE A 526 0.24 7.86 -30.02
C PHE A 526 -0.35 9.27 -30.02
N THR A 527 0.46 10.30 -30.18
CA THR A 527 0.00 11.68 -30.25
C THR A 527 -1.00 11.90 -31.38
N ASP A 528 -0.71 11.35 -32.57
CA ASP A 528 -1.59 11.44 -33.73
C ASP A 528 -2.86 10.60 -33.52
N TYR A 529 -2.74 9.42 -32.94
CA TYR A 529 -3.88 8.61 -32.53
C TYR A 529 -4.78 9.36 -31.56
N LYS A 530 -4.23 9.93 -30.49
CA LYS A 530 -4.99 10.68 -29.45
C LYS A 530 -5.71 11.89 -30.07
N ARG A 531 -5.04 12.66 -30.93
CA ARG A 531 -5.64 13.81 -31.63
C ARG A 531 -6.84 13.40 -32.51
N ARG A 532 -6.76 12.24 -33.15
CA ARG A 532 -7.85 11.70 -33.99
C ARG A 532 -9.02 11.17 -33.17
N VAL A 533 -8.77 10.40 -32.09
CA VAL A 533 -9.83 9.74 -31.34
C VAL A 533 -10.44 10.60 -30.24
N ASP A 534 -9.68 11.59 -29.72
CA ASP A 534 -10.12 12.49 -28.66
C ASP A 534 -9.63 13.93 -28.91
N PRO A 535 -10.09 14.57 -30.00
CA PRO A 535 -9.62 15.91 -30.40
C PRO A 535 -9.93 16.98 -29.33
N GLU A 536 -10.95 16.81 -28.50
CA GLU A 536 -11.32 17.75 -27.46
C GLU A 536 -10.59 17.46 -26.10
N GLY A 537 -9.79 16.40 -26.04
CA GLY A 537 -9.06 16.02 -24.84
C GLY A 537 -9.96 15.73 -23.63
N ARG A 538 -11.08 15.01 -23.85
CA ARG A 538 -12.06 14.66 -22.82
C ARG A 538 -11.53 13.66 -21.78
N PHE A 539 -10.68 12.73 -22.21
CA PHE A 539 -10.10 11.69 -21.35
C PHE A 539 -8.64 11.98 -21.03
N ASN A 540 -8.35 12.17 -19.73
CA ASN A 540 -7.00 12.41 -19.22
C ASN A 540 -6.23 13.44 -20.06
N LYS A 541 -6.79 14.66 -20.20
CA LYS A 541 -6.26 15.76 -21.01
C LYS A 541 -4.77 16.00 -20.72
N GLY A 542 -3.95 16.02 -21.76
CA GLY A 542 -2.51 16.25 -21.65
C GLY A 542 -1.66 15.08 -21.16
N LYS A 543 -2.26 14.00 -20.63
CA LYS A 543 -1.51 12.81 -20.21
C LYS A 543 -0.92 12.10 -21.43
N LEU A 544 0.33 11.67 -21.35
CA LEU A 544 1.11 11.01 -22.42
C LEU A 544 1.38 11.90 -23.65
N LEU A 545 1.23 13.22 -23.53
CA LEU A 545 1.52 14.18 -24.59
C LEU A 545 2.62 15.13 -24.15
N ARG A 546 3.63 15.36 -25.00
CA ARG A 546 4.51 16.52 -24.90
C ARG A 546 3.89 17.69 -25.65
N ASN A 547 4.30 18.91 -25.32
CA ASN A 547 3.85 20.15 -25.96
C ASN A 547 2.33 20.29 -25.99
N GLN A 548 1.82 20.90 -24.96
CA GLN A 548 0.38 21.03 -24.68
C GLN A 548 -0.30 22.16 -25.48
N GLU A 549 -0.05 22.28 -26.78
CA GLU A 549 -0.72 23.26 -27.68
C GLU A 549 -2.25 23.21 -27.59
N HIS A 550 -2.81 22.08 -27.11
CA HIS A 550 -4.26 21.90 -26.92
C HIS A 550 -4.81 22.49 -25.61
N LEU A 551 -3.95 22.87 -24.67
CA LEU A 551 -4.39 23.47 -23.39
C LEU A 551 -4.57 24.99 -23.50
N THR A 552 -3.92 25.64 -24.49
CA THR A 552 -3.93 27.08 -24.71
C THR A 552 -5.21 27.61 -25.35
N GLN A 553 -6.01 26.78 -26.00
CA GLN A 553 -7.26 27.23 -26.66
C GLN A 553 -8.44 27.49 -25.71
N SER A 554 -8.35 27.15 -24.44
CA SER A 554 -9.43 27.36 -23.48
C SER A 554 -9.17 28.44 -22.44
N GLY A 555 -8.47 29.52 -22.75
CA GLY A 555 -8.50 30.80 -22.00
C GLY A 555 -8.40 30.81 -20.46
N SER A 556 -8.01 29.69 -19.83
CA SER A 556 -8.06 29.52 -18.37
C SER A 556 -6.73 29.77 -17.67
N GLY A 557 -5.72 30.33 -18.31
CA GLY A 557 -4.50 30.81 -17.65
C GLY A 557 -3.68 29.84 -16.77
N LEU A 558 -4.08 28.59 -16.72
CA LEU A 558 -3.38 27.50 -16.03
C LEU A 558 -2.72 26.62 -17.09
N GLU A 559 -1.60 27.05 -17.56
CA GLU A 559 -0.62 26.21 -18.26
C GLU A 559 -0.07 25.20 -17.26
N ALA A 560 -0.77 24.09 -17.07
CA ALA A 560 -0.24 22.99 -16.31
C ALA A 560 0.70 22.19 -17.23
N ASP A 561 1.97 22.49 -17.19
CA ASP A 561 2.99 21.57 -17.66
C ASP A 561 2.93 20.29 -16.81
N LEU A 562 2.37 19.22 -17.37
CA LEU A 562 2.23 17.94 -16.66
C LEU A 562 3.59 17.25 -16.45
N THR A 563 4.64 17.64 -17.16
CA THR A 563 6.00 17.13 -16.91
C THR A 563 6.54 17.63 -15.58
N ASN A 564 6.08 18.80 -15.15
CA ASN A 564 6.36 19.40 -13.84
C ASN A 564 5.13 19.33 -12.91
N ALA A 565 4.17 18.47 -13.23
CA ALA A 565 2.99 18.31 -12.39
C ALA A 565 3.39 17.91 -10.97
N TYR A 566 2.99 18.74 -10.02
CA TYR A 566 3.21 18.49 -8.61
C TYR A 566 2.61 17.14 -8.21
N THR A 567 3.46 16.24 -7.75
CA THR A 567 3.01 15.01 -7.10
C THR A 567 2.89 15.32 -5.62
N PRO A 568 1.66 15.37 -5.05
CA PRO A 568 1.50 15.69 -3.64
C PRO A 568 2.35 14.76 -2.79
N SER A 569 3.25 15.31 -1.98
CA SER A 569 3.82 14.58 -0.87
C SER A 569 2.74 14.45 0.21
N PHE A 570 2.78 13.37 0.99
CA PHE A 570 1.90 13.28 2.16
C PHE A 570 2.47 14.02 3.38
N GLY A 571 3.73 14.45 3.33
CA GLY A 571 4.40 15.24 4.35
C GLY A 571 4.38 16.74 4.03
N LEU A 572 4.57 17.56 5.06
CA LEU A 572 4.77 18.99 4.91
C LEU A 572 6.19 19.28 4.44
N MET A 573 6.36 20.12 3.42
CA MET A 573 7.65 20.54 2.87
C MET A 573 7.78 22.06 2.84
N GLY A 574 9.03 22.53 2.84
CA GLY A 574 9.35 23.95 2.81
C GLY A 574 9.53 24.57 4.20
N HIS A 575 9.97 25.84 4.23
CA HIS A 575 10.23 26.55 5.49
C HIS A 575 8.98 26.74 6.33
N GLU A 576 7.82 26.93 5.71
CA GLU A 576 6.54 27.11 6.36
C GLU A 576 6.07 25.83 7.08
N SER A 577 6.52 24.67 6.64
CA SER A 577 6.22 23.39 7.30
C SER A 577 6.79 23.34 8.72
N LEU A 578 7.89 24.04 8.98
CA LEU A 578 8.52 24.09 10.32
C LEU A 578 7.57 24.72 11.36
N ILE A 579 6.81 25.74 10.97
CA ILE A 579 5.84 26.39 11.86
C ILE A 579 4.67 25.43 12.15
N MET A 580 4.22 24.70 11.14
CA MET A 580 3.08 23.78 11.28
C MET A 580 3.45 22.44 11.91
N GLN A 581 4.71 22.02 11.85
CA GLN A 581 5.16 20.72 12.41
C GLN A 581 4.83 20.55 13.91
N GLN A 582 4.85 21.64 14.67
CA GLN A 582 4.51 21.63 16.10
C GLN A 582 3.01 21.84 16.39
N SER A 583 2.20 21.96 15.35
CA SER A 583 0.75 22.14 15.45
C SER A 583 -0.01 20.81 15.41
N ASP A 584 -1.28 20.81 15.84
CA ASP A 584 -2.18 19.65 15.71
C ASP A 584 -2.37 19.24 14.22
N ILE A 585 -2.30 20.20 13.28
CA ILE A 585 -2.37 19.94 11.83
C ILE A 585 -1.09 19.24 11.36
N GLY A 586 0.08 19.70 11.83
CA GLY A 586 1.36 19.05 11.55
C GLY A 586 1.40 17.61 12.06
N ALA A 587 0.91 17.35 13.26
CA ALA A 587 0.80 16.00 13.83
C ALA A 587 -0.13 15.09 13.00
N ILE A 588 -1.22 15.63 12.44
CA ILE A 588 -2.11 14.90 11.54
C ILE A 588 -1.39 14.59 10.21
N ALA A 589 -0.68 15.56 9.62
CA ALA A 589 0.12 15.37 8.41
C ALA A 589 1.19 14.28 8.61
N ASP A 590 1.93 14.35 9.73
CA ASP A 590 2.97 13.37 10.08
C ASP A 590 2.42 11.96 10.21
N SER A 591 1.22 11.81 10.75
CA SER A 591 0.57 10.50 10.91
C SER A 591 0.17 9.80 9.59
N VAL A 592 0.13 10.52 8.47
CA VAL A 592 -0.29 9.99 7.16
C VAL A 592 0.79 10.04 6.09
N LYS A 593 1.92 10.73 6.33
CA LYS A 593 2.96 11.00 5.32
C LYS A 593 3.55 9.73 4.67
N ASP A 594 3.61 8.63 5.40
CA ASP A 594 4.22 7.38 4.94
C ASP A 594 3.28 6.51 4.08
N CYS A 595 2.12 7.01 3.68
CA CYS A 595 1.15 6.25 2.90
C CYS A 595 1.68 5.84 1.53
N LEU A 596 1.79 4.53 1.28
CA LEU A 596 2.27 3.95 0.01
C LEU A 596 1.23 3.96 -1.11
N ARG A 597 0.03 4.49 -0.90
CA ARG A 597 -1.09 4.49 -1.87
C ARG A 597 -1.49 3.09 -2.37
N CYS A 598 -1.02 2.01 -1.77
CA CYS A 598 -1.20 0.64 -2.23
C CYS A 598 -2.65 0.12 -2.20
N GLY A 599 -3.55 0.76 -1.45
CA GLY A 599 -4.97 0.40 -1.39
C GLY A 599 -5.34 -0.84 -0.58
N LYS A 600 -4.39 -1.56 0.05
CA LYS A 600 -4.66 -2.78 0.84
C LYS A 600 -5.64 -2.58 2.01
N CYS A 601 -5.82 -1.34 2.46
CA CYS A 601 -6.81 -0.98 3.47
C CYS A 601 -8.27 -0.89 2.94
N LYS A 602 -8.48 -0.88 1.62
CA LYS A 602 -9.81 -0.74 1.02
C LYS A 602 -10.75 -1.90 1.37
N PRO A 603 -10.37 -3.18 1.16
CA PRO A 603 -11.27 -4.33 1.36
C PRO A 603 -11.79 -4.49 2.79
N VAL A 604 -11.02 -4.02 3.78
CA VAL A 604 -11.36 -4.19 5.21
C VAL A 604 -12.13 -3.01 5.80
N CYS A 605 -12.33 -1.94 5.04
CA CYS A 605 -12.95 -0.72 5.54
C CYS A 605 -14.46 -0.87 5.75
N ALA A 606 -14.90 -0.74 6.99
CA ALA A 606 -16.30 -0.85 7.36
C ALA A 606 -17.20 0.25 6.76
N THR A 607 -16.62 1.37 6.30
CA THR A 607 -17.36 2.47 5.67
C THR A 607 -17.39 2.36 4.15
N HIS A 608 -16.22 2.08 3.55
CA HIS A 608 -16.06 2.01 2.10
C HIS A 608 -16.79 0.79 1.49
N VAL A 609 -16.55 -0.41 2.02
CA VAL A 609 -17.09 -1.66 1.45
C VAL A 609 -18.61 -1.65 1.35
N PRO A 610 -19.39 -1.26 2.39
CA PRO A 610 -20.85 -1.24 2.28
C PRO A 610 -21.39 -0.16 1.34
N ARG A 611 -20.66 0.93 1.15
CA ARG A 611 -21.13 2.08 0.36
C ARG A 611 -20.64 2.07 -1.07
N ALA A 612 -19.63 1.26 -1.38
CA ALA A 612 -18.93 1.27 -2.66
C ALA A 612 -18.53 2.70 -3.10
N ASN A 613 -18.16 3.55 -2.14
CA ASN A 613 -17.73 4.92 -2.40
C ASN A 613 -16.22 5.03 -2.21
N LEU A 614 -15.51 5.23 -3.30
CA LEU A 614 -14.06 5.26 -3.36
C LEU A 614 -13.45 6.34 -2.46
N LEU A 615 -14.08 7.51 -2.36
CA LEU A 615 -13.62 8.62 -1.51
C LEU A 615 -13.48 8.19 -0.05
N TYR A 616 -14.38 7.35 0.45
CA TYR A 616 -14.39 6.94 1.84
C TYR A 616 -13.56 5.71 2.16
N SER A 617 -12.75 5.23 1.21
CA SER A 617 -11.71 4.23 1.51
C SER A 617 -10.60 4.86 2.35
N PRO A 618 -9.93 4.11 3.25
CA PRO A 618 -8.88 4.70 4.10
C PRO A 618 -7.77 5.36 3.28
N ARG A 619 -7.31 4.74 2.19
CA ARG A 619 -6.31 5.32 1.29
C ARG A 619 -6.73 6.70 0.75
N ASN A 620 -7.96 6.83 0.27
CA ASN A 620 -8.44 8.09 -0.31
C ASN A 620 -8.72 9.14 0.77
N LYS A 621 -9.14 8.72 1.97
CA LYS A 621 -9.24 9.62 3.12
C LYS A 621 -7.86 10.18 3.51
N ILE A 622 -6.81 9.36 3.49
CA ILE A 622 -5.43 9.81 3.73
C ILE A 622 -5.02 10.83 2.67
N LEU A 623 -5.25 10.54 1.39
CA LEU A 623 -4.97 11.48 0.31
C LEU A 623 -5.72 12.80 0.48
N ALA A 624 -7.02 12.74 0.78
CA ALA A 624 -7.84 13.93 1.02
C ALA A 624 -7.34 14.71 2.24
N THR A 625 -6.92 14.04 3.32
CA THR A 625 -6.33 14.67 4.50
C THR A 625 -5.06 15.44 4.13
N SER A 626 -4.15 14.84 3.36
CA SER A 626 -2.91 15.50 2.93
C SER A 626 -3.18 16.72 2.05
N LEU A 627 -4.08 16.61 1.08
CA LEU A 627 -4.47 17.72 0.20
C LEU A 627 -5.12 18.88 0.98
N LEU A 628 -5.93 18.55 2.00
CA LEU A 628 -6.54 19.57 2.86
C LEU A 628 -5.53 20.25 3.77
N VAL A 629 -4.58 19.51 4.33
CA VAL A 629 -3.47 20.08 5.13
C VAL A 629 -2.63 21.02 4.27
N GLU A 630 -2.37 20.64 3.04
CA GLU A 630 -1.63 21.46 2.07
C GLU A 630 -2.40 22.73 1.68
N ALA A 631 -3.73 22.62 1.49
CA ALA A 631 -4.58 23.78 1.23
C ALA A 631 -4.58 24.76 2.42
N PHE A 632 -4.60 24.27 3.66
CA PHE A 632 -4.47 25.11 4.85
C PHE A 632 -3.10 25.82 4.90
N LEU A 633 -2.01 25.11 4.56
CA LEU A 633 -0.67 25.70 4.51
C LEU A 633 -0.59 26.82 3.47
N TYR A 634 -1.17 26.61 2.29
CA TYR A 634 -1.23 27.63 1.22
C TYR A 634 -2.05 28.85 1.65
N GLU A 635 -3.15 28.68 2.35
CA GLU A 635 -3.98 29.79 2.86
C GLU A 635 -3.25 30.62 3.91
N GLU A 636 -2.52 29.97 4.82
CA GLU A 636 -1.67 30.66 5.81
C GLU A 636 -0.59 31.52 5.13
N GLN A 637 0.03 31.01 4.06
CA GLN A 637 1.04 31.74 3.30
C GLN A 637 0.49 32.98 2.58
N THR A 638 -0.69 32.88 2.00
CA THR A 638 -1.24 33.94 1.15
C THR A 638 -1.95 35.04 1.94
N ARG A 639 -2.18 34.87 3.25
CA ARG A 639 -2.91 35.79 4.14
C ARG A 639 -4.28 36.26 3.58
N ARG A 640 -4.81 35.56 2.60
CA ARG A 640 -6.12 35.88 2.01
C ARG A 640 -7.24 35.19 2.77
N GLY A 641 -7.30 35.36 4.07
CA GLY A 641 -8.38 35.07 5.01
C GLY A 641 -9.59 34.32 4.45
N VAL A 642 -9.37 33.12 3.93
CA VAL A 642 -10.42 32.30 3.34
C VAL A 642 -10.00 30.88 3.58
N SER A 643 -10.75 30.12 4.12
CA SER A 643 -11.80 29.36 3.59
C SER A 643 -12.46 28.51 4.66
N ILE A 644 -13.53 29.01 5.09
CA ILE A 644 -14.56 28.29 5.83
C ILE A 644 -14.96 26.96 5.12
N LYS A 645 -14.72 26.84 3.81
CA LYS A 645 -15.11 25.68 3.00
C LYS A 645 -14.26 24.44 3.28
N HIS A 646 -12.96 24.57 3.52
CA HIS A 646 -12.07 23.41 3.73
C HIS A 646 -12.31 22.73 5.08
N TRP A 647 -12.83 23.42 6.07
CA TRP A 647 -13.23 22.82 7.35
C TRP A 647 -14.39 21.84 7.20
N GLU A 648 -15.32 22.10 6.28
CA GLU A 648 -16.42 21.18 6.01
C GLU A 648 -15.94 19.89 5.34
N GLU A 649 -15.04 19.99 4.36
CA GLU A 649 -14.41 18.84 3.72
C GLU A 649 -13.55 18.04 4.70
N PHE A 650 -12.82 18.74 5.57
CA PHE A 650 -12.02 18.10 6.62
C PHE A 650 -12.92 17.35 7.62
N GLU A 651 -14.05 17.94 8.02
CA GLU A 651 -15.05 17.26 8.85
C GLU A 651 -15.66 16.06 8.12
N ASP A 652 -15.96 16.18 6.83
CA ASP A 652 -16.56 15.12 6.03
C ASP A 652 -15.63 13.89 5.99
N VAL A 653 -14.36 14.10 5.68
CA VAL A 653 -13.33 13.03 5.67
C VAL A 653 -13.23 12.36 7.05
N ALA A 654 -13.15 13.14 8.12
CA ALA A 654 -13.06 12.64 9.48
C ALA A 654 -14.29 11.82 9.90
N ASP A 655 -15.50 12.31 9.58
CA ASP A 655 -16.77 11.73 10.06
C ASP A 655 -17.17 10.45 9.30
N HIS A 656 -16.62 10.21 8.12
CA HIS A 656 -16.81 8.97 7.39
C HIS A 656 -15.91 7.82 7.87
N CYS A 657 -15.31 7.94 9.02
CA CYS A 657 -14.59 6.86 9.69
C CYS A 657 -15.38 6.35 10.91
N THR A 658 -15.55 5.04 11.01
CA THR A 658 -16.21 4.39 12.17
C THR A 658 -15.24 4.09 13.30
N VAL A 659 -13.98 4.49 13.18
CA VAL A 659 -12.92 4.24 14.19
C VAL A 659 -12.83 2.76 14.56
N CYS A 660 -12.91 1.88 13.58
CA CYS A 660 -12.88 0.42 13.78
C CYS A 660 -11.48 -0.18 13.72
N HIS A 661 -10.45 0.59 13.40
CA HIS A 661 -9.03 0.24 13.31
C HIS A 661 -8.67 -0.93 12.35
N LYS A 662 -9.62 -1.45 11.58
CA LYS A 662 -9.38 -2.58 10.67
C LYS A 662 -8.35 -2.27 9.57
N CYS A 663 -8.19 -1.00 9.21
CA CYS A 663 -7.23 -0.57 8.20
C CYS A 663 -5.76 -0.69 8.64
N LEU A 664 -5.49 -0.77 9.95
CA LEU A 664 -4.15 -0.92 10.50
C LEU A 664 -3.51 -2.26 10.12
N SER A 665 -4.27 -3.37 10.25
CA SER A 665 -3.74 -4.73 10.05
C SER A 665 -3.14 -4.96 8.65
N PRO A 666 -3.82 -4.61 7.52
CA PRO A 666 -3.26 -4.82 6.19
C PRO A 666 -2.29 -3.71 5.76
N CYS A 667 -2.15 -2.63 6.56
CA CYS A 667 -1.28 -1.52 6.21
C CYS A 667 0.19 -1.88 6.44
N PRO A 668 1.03 -1.88 5.37
CA PRO A 668 2.44 -2.25 5.51
C PRO A 668 3.27 -1.24 6.32
N VAL A 669 2.85 0.02 6.33
CA VAL A 669 3.46 1.11 7.10
C VAL A 669 2.69 1.46 8.37
N LYS A 670 1.71 0.63 8.74
CA LYS A 670 0.95 0.70 9.99
C LYS A 670 0.21 2.02 10.24
N ILE A 671 -0.30 2.66 9.20
CA ILE A 671 -1.17 3.83 9.37
C ILE A 671 -2.54 3.36 9.82
N ASP A 672 -2.99 3.89 10.94
CA ASP A 672 -4.35 3.72 11.46
C ASP A 672 -5.19 4.97 11.20
N PHE A 673 -6.04 4.92 10.18
CA PHE A 673 -6.93 6.05 9.89
C PHE A 673 -7.99 6.28 10.99
N GLY A 674 -8.22 5.32 11.87
CA GLY A 674 -9.04 5.51 13.05
C GLY A 674 -8.47 6.60 13.95
N ASP A 675 -7.18 6.50 14.28
CA ASP A 675 -6.47 7.49 15.11
C ASP A 675 -6.38 8.85 14.40
N VAL A 676 -6.05 8.86 13.11
CA VAL A 676 -6.06 10.09 12.29
C VAL A 676 -7.41 10.78 12.38
N SER A 677 -8.50 10.04 12.18
CA SER A 677 -9.87 10.57 12.25
C SER A 677 -10.20 11.14 13.64
N MET A 678 -9.78 10.48 14.71
CA MET A 678 -9.97 10.98 16.08
C MET A 678 -9.24 12.31 16.29
N ASN A 679 -7.99 12.42 15.83
CA ASN A 679 -7.20 13.65 15.92
C ASN A 679 -7.83 14.78 15.10
N MET A 680 -8.29 14.50 13.88
CA MET A 680 -9.02 15.46 13.05
C MET A 680 -10.29 15.99 13.77
N ARG A 681 -11.08 15.10 14.36
CA ARG A 681 -12.30 15.47 15.11
C ARG A 681 -12.00 16.31 16.34
N ASN A 682 -10.89 16.00 17.05
CA ASN A 682 -10.44 16.75 18.21
C ASN A 682 -10.01 18.16 17.80
N LEU A 683 -9.23 18.30 16.73
CA LEU A 683 -8.83 19.60 16.19
C LEU A 683 -10.06 20.46 15.82
N LEU A 684 -11.02 19.88 15.07
CA LEU A 684 -12.27 20.57 14.70
C LEU A 684 -13.06 21.08 15.93
N ARG A 685 -13.04 20.31 17.03
CA ARG A 685 -13.68 20.74 18.28
C ARG A 685 -12.93 21.86 18.97
N LYS A 686 -11.60 21.76 19.09
CA LYS A 686 -10.73 22.82 19.65
C LYS A 686 -10.94 24.13 18.90
N MET A 687 -11.09 24.08 17.58
CA MET A 687 -11.30 25.26 16.73
C MET A 687 -12.77 25.72 16.63
N GLY A 688 -13.71 25.04 17.28
CA GLY A 688 -15.12 25.37 17.20
C GLY A 688 -15.77 25.14 15.82
N LYS A 689 -15.11 24.36 14.95
CA LYS A 689 -15.54 24.07 13.56
C LYS A 689 -16.30 22.75 13.43
N LYS A 690 -16.48 22.00 14.52
CA LYS A 690 -17.23 20.73 14.49
C LYS A 690 -18.73 21.00 14.48
N SER A 691 -19.45 20.48 13.48
CA SER A 691 -20.88 20.64 13.37
C SER A 691 -21.66 19.88 14.47
N PHE A 692 -22.71 20.49 14.98
CA PHE A 692 -23.58 19.86 15.98
C PHE A 692 -24.50 18.84 15.31
N ARG A 693 -24.56 17.62 15.88
CA ARG A 693 -25.45 16.54 15.42
C ARG A 693 -26.28 16.02 16.59
N PRO A 694 -27.61 16.28 16.62
CA PRO A 694 -28.47 15.89 17.74
C PRO A 694 -28.42 14.40 18.09
N GLY A 695 -28.38 13.54 17.09
CA GLY A 695 -28.27 12.09 17.30
C GLY A 695 -26.96 11.65 17.99
N ASN A 696 -25.83 12.30 17.64
CA ASN A 696 -24.57 12.08 18.33
C ASN A 696 -24.62 12.56 19.79
N ALA A 697 -25.24 13.71 20.03
CA ALA A 697 -25.38 14.24 21.38
C ALA A 697 -26.21 13.31 22.27
N ALA A 698 -27.31 12.79 21.76
CA ALA A 698 -28.17 11.84 22.47
C ALA A 698 -27.45 10.51 22.74
N ALA A 699 -26.73 9.98 21.73
CA ALA A 699 -25.94 8.75 21.91
C ALA A 699 -24.84 8.94 22.98
N MET A 700 -24.14 10.07 22.94
CA MET A 700 -23.10 10.38 23.94
C MET A 700 -23.65 10.57 25.34
N LEU A 701 -24.85 11.17 25.48
CA LEU A 701 -25.53 11.28 26.76
C LEU A 701 -25.83 9.90 27.35
N MET A 702 -26.39 8.98 26.54
CA MET A 702 -26.66 7.60 26.98
C MET A 702 -25.39 6.84 27.38
N LEU A 703 -24.32 6.97 26.58
CA LEU A 703 -23.06 6.25 26.85
C LEU A 703 -22.33 6.80 28.09
N ASN A 704 -22.54 8.06 28.42
CA ASN A 704 -21.92 8.72 29.59
C ASN A 704 -22.75 8.63 30.86
N ALA A 705 -24.01 8.27 30.79
CA ALA A 705 -24.89 8.19 31.95
C ALA A 705 -24.35 7.14 32.93
N THR A 706 -24.28 7.48 34.23
CA THR A 706 -23.87 6.58 35.31
C THR A 706 -25.03 6.26 36.25
N SER A 707 -26.10 7.08 36.24
CA SER A 707 -27.29 6.84 37.05
C SER A 707 -28.16 5.71 36.46
N PRO A 708 -28.52 4.68 37.23
CA PRO A 708 -29.39 3.61 36.80
C PRO A 708 -30.73 4.10 36.25
N GLU A 709 -31.33 5.11 36.86
CA GLU A 709 -32.62 5.67 36.43
C GLU A 709 -32.52 6.34 35.07
N THR A 710 -31.49 7.15 34.86
CA THR A 710 -31.21 7.79 33.56
C THR A 710 -30.98 6.76 32.48
N ILE A 711 -30.21 5.72 32.76
CA ILE A 711 -29.95 4.64 31.79
C ILE A 711 -31.23 3.88 31.45
N LYS A 712 -32.08 3.58 32.44
CA LYS A 712 -33.37 2.91 32.27
C LYS A 712 -34.29 3.72 31.38
N LEU A 713 -34.43 5.03 31.67
CA LEU A 713 -35.28 5.93 30.87
C LEU A 713 -34.76 6.02 29.42
N MET A 714 -33.49 6.28 29.20
CA MET A 714 -32.93 6.42 27.87
C MET A 714 -32.97 5.11 27.09
N ARG A 715 -32.72 3.99 27.75
CA ARG A 715 -32.83 2.67 27.15
C ARG A 715 -34.27 2.39 26.72
N SER A 716 -35.27 2.65 27.59
CA SER A 716 -36.66 2.47 27.24
C SER A 716 -37.06 3.30 26.01
N ALA A 717 -36.71 4.58 26.01
CA ALA A 717 -36.95 5.46 24.89
C ALA A 717 -36.31 4.99 23.60
N MET A 718 -35.02 4.55 23.63
CA MET A 718 -34.26 4.24 22.45
C MET A 718 -34.51 2.78 21.98
N VAL A 719 -34.41 1.80 22.87
CA VAL A 719 -34.51 0.36 22.53
C VAL A 719 -35.96 -0.10 22.48
N ASP A 720 -36.77 0.18 23.54
CA ASP A 720 -38.13 -0.35 23.62
C ASP A 720 -39.08 0.38 22.68
N VAL A 721 -38.94 1.70 22.51
CA VAL A 721 -39.82 2.50 21.63
C VAL A 721 -39.12 2.72 20.27
N GLY A 722 -37.94 3.33 20.24
CA GLY A 722 -37.29 3.75 19.01
C GLY A 722 -36.97 2.60 18.05
N PHE A 723 -36.45 1.48 18.53
CA PHE A 723 -36.18 0.30 17.69
C PHE A 723 -37.47 -0.37 17.19
N LYS A 724 -38.55 -0.37 17.98
CA LYS A 724 -39.87 -0.88 17.53
C LYS A 724 -40.47 -0.02 16.42
N VAL A 725 -40.42 1.30 16.58
CA VAL A 725 -40.90 2.27 15.58
C VAL A 725 -40.09 2.14 14.29
N GLN A 726 -38.77 2.04 14.38
CA GLN A 726 -37.89 1.84 13.21
C GLN A 726 -38.19 0.51 12.49
N ARG A 727 -38.40 -0.60 13.22
CA ARG A 727 -38.79 -1.89 12.62
C ARG A 727 -40.14 -1.84 11.95
N LEU A 728 -41.12 -1.12 12.53
CA LEU A 728 -42.42 -0.89 11.91
C LEU A 728 -42.28 -0.06 10.62
N ALA A 729 -41.53 1.03 10.68
CA ALA A 729 -41.24 1.86 9.51
C ALA A 729 -40.52 1.05 8.42
N ASN A 730 -39.56 0.18 8.76
CA ASN A 730 -38.92 -0.71 7.81
C ASN A 730 -39.91 -1.67 7.14
N LYS A 731 -40.83 -2.29 7.90
CA LYS A 731 -41.89 -3.15 7.34
C LYS A 731 -42.78 -2.38 6.38
N LEU A 732 -43.25 -1.18 6.76
CA LEU A 732 -44.08 -0.34 5.92
C LEU A 732 -43.35 0.09 4.63
N LEU A 733 -42.13 0.51 4.73
CA LEU A 733 -41.32 0.92 3.58
C LEU A 733 -41.11 -0.25 2.60
N ARG A 734 -40.89 -1.49 3.09
CA ARG A 734 -40.77 -2.67 2.25
C ARG A 734 -42.03 -3.04 1.49
N VAL A 735 -43.20 -2.75 2.06
CA VAL A 735 -44.50 -2.96 1.39
C VAL A 735 -44.70 -1.88 0.32
N ALA A 736 -44.36 -0.61 0.64
CA ALA A 736 -44.60 0.54 -0.24
C ALA A 736 -43.60 0.63 -1.41
N ALA A 737 -42.34 0.17 -1.23
CA ALA A 737 -41.26 0.26 -2.21
C ALA A 737 -40.77 -1.10 -2.64
N ARG A 738 -41.31 -1.67 -3.72
CA ARG A 738 -40.92 -2.97 -4.28
C ARG A 738 -39.47 -3.03 -4.81
N ARG A 739 -38.79 -1.91 -5.01
CA ARG A 739 -37.41 -1.83 -5.50
C ARG A 739 -36.55 -0.96 -4.58
N GLN A 740 -36.05 -1.53 -3.52
CA GLN A 740 -35.01 -0.89 -2.73
C GLN A 740 -33.67 -1.52 -3.09
N THR A 741 -32.73 -0.70 -3.55
CA THR A 741 -31.35 -1.11 -3.67
C THR A 741 -30.80 -1.35 -2.28
N ALA A 742 -30.12 -2.48 -2.06
CA ALA A 742 -29.48 -2.81 -0.77
C ALA A 742 -28.37 -1.81 -0.39
N ARG A 743 -27.95 -0.95 -1.33
CA ARG A 743 -26.90 0.06 -1.17
C ARG A 743 -27.47 1.46 -1.36
N PRO A 744 -27.15 2.41 -0.45
CA PRO A 744 -27.46 3.82 -0.67
C PRO A 744 -26.69 4.35 -1.88
N ALA A 745 -27.22 5.40 -2.52
CA ALA A 745 -26.48 6.10 -3.56
C ALA A 745 -25.11 6.56 -3.04
N ALA A 746 -24.09 6.43 -3.87
CA ALA A 746 -22.74 6.94 -3.54
C ALA A 746 -22.82 8.47 -3.59
N THR A 747 -22.76 9.13 -2.44
CA THR A 747 -22.75 10.59 -2.31
C THR A 747 -21.41 11.03 -1.72
N VAL A 748 -20.89 12.14 -2.23
CA VAL A 748 -19.77 12.88 -1.62
C VAL A 748 -20.38 13.97 -0.75
N GLY A 749 -19.85 14.15 0.45
CA GLY A 749 -20.37 15.13 1.39
C GLY A 749 -21.59 14.65 2.19
N LYS A 750 -22.37 15.59 2.68
CA LYS A 750 -23.59 15.29 3.46
C LYS A 750 -24.70 14.82 2.53
N ALA A 751 -25.14 13.56 2.70
CA ALA A 751 -26.30 13.07 1.97
C ALA A 751 -27.55 13.91 2.31
N PRO A 752 -28.45 14.13 1.35
CA PRO A 752 -29.72 14.78 1.63
C PRO A 752 -30.48 14.11 2.78
N VAL A 753 -31.17 14.89 3.60
CA VAL A 753 -31.90 14.37 4.78
C VAL A 753 -32.85 13.24 4.41
N LYS A 754 -33.55 13.36 3.26
CA LYS A 754 -34.43 12.31 2.73
C LYS A 754 -33.66 10.97 2.56
N GLU A 755 -32.46 10.99 1.97
CA GLU A 755 -31.67 9.79 1.78
C GLU A 755 -31.15 9.21 3.11
N GLN A 756 -30.77 10.08 4.06
CA GLN A 756 -30.35 9.64 5.39
C GLN A 756 -31.48 8.91 6.13
N VAL A 757 -32.71 9.45 6.06
CA VAL A 757 -33.89 8.84 6.67
C VAL A 757 -34.23 7.50 6.00
N ILE A 758 -34.27 7.46 4.67
CA ILE A 758 -34.53 6.23 3.92
C ILE A 758 -33.48 5.18 4.25
N HIS A 759 -32.18 5.55 4.30
CA HIS A 759 -31.11 4.64 4.65
C HIS A 759 -31.24 4.11 6.08
N PHE A 760 -31.60 4.95 7.04
CA PHE A 760 -31.82 4.54 8.42
C PHE A 760 -33.00 3.57 8.54
N ILE A 761 -34.06 3.79 7.77
CA ILE A 761 -35.25 2.94 7.78
C ILE A 761 -34.98 1.59 7.06
N ASN A 762 -34.16 1.58 5.99
CA ASN A 762 -33.90 0.38 5.18
C ASN A 762 -33.18 -0.75 5.92
N LYS A 763 -32.39 -0.43 6.93
CA LYS A 763 -31.69 -1.43 7.76
C LYS A 763 -32.48 -1.66 9.05
N GLN A 764 -33.16 -2.81 9.12
CA GLN A 764 -33.90 -3.17 10.31
C GLN A 764 -32.98 -3.28 11.53
N LEU A 765 -33.29 -2.54 12.59
CA LEU A 765 -32.61 -2.64 13.87
C LEU A 765 -32.92 -3.96 14.58
N PRO A 766 -31.97 -4.49 15.40
CA PRO A 766 -32.18 -5.78 16.07
C PRO A 766 -33.43 -5.79 16.95
N GLY A 767 -34.12 -6.93 16.93
CA GLY A 767 -35.23 -7.23 17.83
C GLY A 767 -34.79 -8.20 18.92
N GLY A 768 -35.67 -8.44 19.92
CA GLY A 768 -35.42 -9.41 20.94
C GLY A 768 -34.33 -9.04 21.96
N LEU A 769 -33.97 -7.77 22.04
CA LEU A 769 -33.03 -7.31 23.07
C LEU A 769 -33.69 -7.41 24.47
N PRO A 770 -32.94 -7.80 25.50
CA PRO A 770 -33.43 -7.84 26.87
C PRO A 770 -34.00 -6.47 27.29
N LYS A 771 -35.05 -6.46 28.11
CA LYS A 771 -35.69 -5.22 28.56
C LYS A 771 -34.87 -4.46 29.61
N LYS A 772 -34.00 -5.18 30.33
CA LYS A 772 -33.16 -4.61 31.39
C LYS A 772 -31.69 -4.68 31.00
N THR A 773 -30.87 -3.87 31.64
CA THR A 773 -29.40 -3.96 31.57
C THR A 773 -28.90 -5.23 32.26
N ALA A 774 -27.62 -5.61 32.01
CA ALA A 774 -27.03 -6.77 32.69
C ALA A 774 -27.01 -6.59 34.22
N ARG A 775 -26.69 -5.36 34.68
CA ARG A 775 -26.66 -5.06 36.13
C ARG A 775 -28.03 -5.11 36.78
N ALA A 776 -29.05 -4.58 36.13
CA ALA A 776 -30.42 -4.63 36.62
C ALA A 776 -30.99 -6.05 36.63
N LEU A 777 -30.48 -6.97 35.81
CA LEU A 777 -30.83 -8.37 35.79
C LEU A 777 -30.14 -9.19 36.89
N LEU A 778 -28.94 -8.75 37.29
CA LEU A 778 -28.13 -9.36 38.36
C LEU A 778 -28.33 -8.70 39.72
N ASP A 779 -29.14 -7.66 39.80
CA ASP A 779 -29.39 -6.85 41.01
C ASP A 779 -28.11 -6.26 41.66
N ILE A 780 -27.22 -5.72 40.78
CA ILE A 780 -25.92 -5.17 41.18
C ILE A 780 -25.74 -3.74 40.68
N GLU A 781 -26.79 -2.93 40.71
CA GLU A 781 -26.77 -1.52 40.26
C GLU A 781 -26.17 -0.55 41.27
N ASP A 782 -26.03 -0.95 42.53
CA ASP A 782 -25.44 -0.09 43.55
C ASP A 782 -23.98 0.22 43.28
N LYS A 783 -23.69 1.53 43.20
CA LYS A 783 -22.34 2.04 42.90
C LYS A 783 -21.39 2.05 44.07
N ASP A 784 -21.92 1.86 45.30
CA ASP A 784 -21.13 1.93 46.51
C ASP A 784 -20.46 0.59 46.87
N TYR A 785 -20.86 -0.50 46.17
CA TYR A 785 -20.28 -1.83 46.33
C TYR A 785 -19.51 -2.29 45.09
N VAL A 786 -18.45 -3.06 45.33
CA VAL A 786 -17.74 -3.80 44.27
C VAL A 786 -18.35 -5.19 44.16
N PRO A 787 -19.12 -5.51 43.11
CA PRO A 787 -19.76 -6.82 43.00
C PRO A 787 -18.75 -7.95 42.79
N ILE A 788 -18.88 -9.04 43.52
CA ILE A 788 -18.11 -10.27 43.34
C ILE A 788 -19.11 -11.39 43.04
N ILE A 789 -18.96 -11.98 41.84
CA ILE A 789 -19.80 -13.14 41.41
C ILE A 789 -18.95 -14.39 41.47
N ARG A 790 -19.41 -15.39 42.21
CA ARG A 790 -18.73 -16.69 42.36
C ARG A 790 -19.72 -17.84 42.36
N ASN A 791 -19.28 -19.01 41.94
CA ASN A 791 -20.04 -20.24 41.98
C ASN A 791 -19.72 -20.98 43.31
N PRO A 792 -20.65 -21.07 44.29
CA PRO A 792 -20.35 -21.70 45.57
C PRO A 792 -19.99 -23.18 45.47
N GLN A 793 -20.36 -23.86 44.37
CA GLN A 793 -20.08 -25.27 44.14
C GLN A 793 -18.76 -25.54 43.42
N ALA A 794 -18.25 -24.58 42.67
CA ALA A 794 -17.04 -24.75 41.85
C ALA A 794 -15.86 -23.84 42.29
N THR A 795 -16.12 -22.80 43.07
CA THR A 795 -15.10 -21.86 43.55
C THR A 795 -14.40 -22.45 44.80
N THR A 796 -13.08 -22.54 44.76
CA THR A 796 -12.23 -23.00 45.88
C THR A 796 -11.27 -21.86 46.26
N ALA A 797 -10.46 -22.03 47.30
CA ALA A 797 -9.45 -21.09 47.71
C ALA A 797 -8.31 -20.88 46.66
N GLU A 798 -8.15 -21.86 45.75
CA GLU A 798 -7.13 -21.83 44.70
C GLU A 798 -7.69 -21.29 43.35
N THR A 799 -9.00 -20.97 43.33
CA THR A 799 -9.62 -20.49 42.09
C THR A 799 -9.21 -19.05 41.75
N GLU A 800 -8.81 -18.81 40.52
CA GLU A 800 -8.44 -17.49 40.07
C GLU A 800 -9.57 -16.46 40.20
N ALA A 801 -9.23 -15.24 40.65
CA ALA A 801 -10.12 -14.10 40.65
C ALA A 801 -9.78 -13.21 39.48
N VAL A 802 -10.77 -12.80 38.68
CA VAL A 802 -10.60 -11.95 37.50
C VAL A 802 -11.44 -10.69 37.57
N PHE A 803 -10.90 -9.60 37.07
CA PHE A 803 -11.68 -8.37 36.86
C PHE A 803 -12.33 -8.40 35.47
N TYR A 804 -13.65 -8.30 35.45
CA TYR A 804 -14.41 -8.18 34.22
C TYR A 804 -15.00 -6.78 34.06
N PHE A 805 -14.53 -6.08 33.03
CA PHE A 805 -15.07 -4.76 32.64
C PHE A 805 -15.99 -4.92 31.43
N PRO A 806 -17.32 -4.96 31.61
CA PRO A 806 -18.25 -5.29 30.54
C PRO A 806 -18.37 -4.22 29.46
N GLY A 807 -18.03 -2.96 29.79
CA GLY A 807 -18.22 -1.83 28.90
C GLY A 807 -19.68 -1.47 28.62
N CYS A 808 -19.90 -0.31 28.01
CA CYS A 808 -21.25 0.21 27.82
C CYS A 808 -22.12 -0.60 26.83
N GLY A 809 -21.52 -1.28 25.85
CA GLY A 809 -22.23 -2.10 24.88
C GLY A 809 -22.85 -3.34 25.49
N SER A 810 -22.02 -4.17 26.14
CA SER A 810 -22.41 -5.45 26.73
C SER A 810 -23.25 -5.30 28.02
N GLU A 811 -23.12 -4.15 28.67
CA GLU A 811 -23.82 -3.90 29.91
C GLU A 811 -25.18 -3.21 29.68
N ARG A 812 -25.22 -2.20 28.82
CA ARG A 812 -26.39 -1.30 28.67
C ARG A 812 -27.30 -1.64 27.49
N LEU A 813 -26.72 -2.11 26.37
CA LEU A 813 -27.50 -2.37 25.15
C LEU A 813 -27.71 -3.86 24.91
N PHE A 814 -26.65 -4.62 24.86
CA PHE A 814 -26.63 -6.06 24.54
C PHE A 814 -26.37 -6.88 25.81
N SER A 815 -27.24 -6.69 26.80
CA SER A 815 -27.06 -7.29 28.11
C SER A 815 -26.91 -8.83 28.09
N GLN A 816 -27.47 -9.51 27.07
CA GLN A 816 -27.28 -10.92 26.85
C GLN A 816 -25.80 -11.30 26.66
N VAL A 817 -24.98 -10.42 26.06
CA VAL A 817 -23.52 -10.67 25.87
C VAL A 817 -22.82 -10.63 27.23
N GLY A 818 -23.08 -9.60 28.02
CA GLY A 818 -22.52 -9.50 29.37
C GLY A 818 -22.94 -10.65 30.29
N LEU A 819 -24.22 -11.04 30.25
CA LEU A 819 -24.73 -12.19 31.03
C LEU A 819 -24.11 -13.50 30.57
N ALA A 820 -23.96 -13.72 29.25
CA ALA A 820 -23.31 -14.93 28.73
C ALA A 820 -21.85 -15.04 29.20
N THR A 821 -21.11 -13.93 29.19
CA THR A 821 -19.73 -13.87 29.69
C THR A 821 -19.70 -14.22 31.19
N GLN A 822 -20.61 -13.66 32.00
CA GLN A 822 -20.69 -13.95 33.41
C GLN A 822 -21.06 -15.42 33.67
N ALA A 823 -22.00 -15.97 32.91
CA ALA A 823 -22.38 -17.36 33.02
C ALA A 823 -21.21 -18.32 32.70
N MET A 824 -20.41 -18.00 31.69
CA MET A 824 -19.19 -18.77 31.34
C MET A 824 -18.16 -18.74 32.45
N LEU A 825 -17.87 -17.58 33.02
CA LEU A 825 -16.92 -17.40 34.11
C LEU A 825 -17.43 -18.11 35.38
N TRP A 826 -18.70 -17.97 35.68
CA TRP A 826 -19.35 -18.65 36.81
C TRP A 826 -19.30 -20.18 36.65
N HIS A 827 -19.59 -20.71 35.46
CA HIS A 827 -19.50 -22.13 35.17
C HIS A 827 -18.08 -22.69 35.30
N ALA A 828 -17.09 -21.91 34.91
CA ALA A 828 -15.67 -22.26 35.06
C ALA A 828 -15.16 -22.16 36.52
N GLY A 829 -15.99 -21.75 37.48
CA GLY A 829 -15.62 -21.57 38.88
C GLY A 829 -14.85 -20.30 39.19
N VAL A 830 -14.60 -19.45 38.21
CA VAL A 830 -13.81 -18.21 38.34
C VAL A 830 -14.55 -17.19 39.21
N GLN A 831 -13.85 -16.58 40.16
CA GLN A 831 -14.37 -15.46 40.93
C GLN A 831 -14.29 -14.17 40.08
N THR A 832 -15.44 -13.60 39.78
CA THR A 832 -15.49 -12.41 38.89
C THR A 832 -15.78 -11.17 39.71
N VAL A 833 -14.81 -10.23 39.66
CA VAL A 833 -14.96 -8.89 40.24
C VAL A 833 -15.42 -7.93 39.15
N LEU A 834 -16.50 -7.20 39.41
CA LEU A 834 -17.05 -6.20 38.52
C LEU A 834 -16.77 -4.78 39.03
N PRO A 835 -16.70 -3.78 38.14
CA PRO A 835 -16.58 -2.38 38.61
C PRO A 835 -17.83 -1.97 39.37
N PRO A 836 -17.70 -1.07 40.39
CA PRO A 836 -18.86 -0.50 41.07
C PRO A 836 -19.68 0.38 40.14
N GLY A 837 -20.94 0.10 39.97
CA GLY A 837 -21.86 0.86 39.15
C GLY A 837 -21.56 0.83 37.64
N TYR A 838 -22.25 1.69 36.88
CA TYR A 838 -22.11 1.81 35.45
C TYR A 838 -20.92 2.69 35.08
N LEU A 839 -19.93 2.14 34.40
CA LEU A 839 -18.75 2.87 33.94
C LEU A 839 -18.69 2.96 32.41
N CYS A 840 -17.93 3.94 31.93
CA CYS A 840 -17.58 4.10 30.55
C CYS A 840 -16.04 4.00 30.43
N CYS A 841 -15.52 3.37 29.38
CA CYS A 841 -14.07 3.29 29.13
C CYS A 841 -13.46 4.58 28.56
N GLY A 842 -14.27 5.57 28.21
CA GLY A 842 -13.83 6.82 27.57
C GLY A 842 -13.63 6.71 26.05
N TYR A 843 -13.64 5.51 25.48
CA TYR A 843 -13.41 5.32 24.05
C TYR A 843 -14.44 6.01 23.13
N PRO A 844 -15.74 6.01 23.40
CA PRO A 844 -16.72 6.76 22.60
C PRO A 844 -16.42 8.27 22.54
N GLN A 845 -15.97 8.85 23.64
CA GLN A 845 -15.60 10.27 23.72
C GLN A 845 -14.34 10.53 22.90
N ARG A 846 -13.31 9.68 23.05
CA ARG A 846 -12.08 9.76 22.28
C ARG A 846 -12.39 9.59 20.79
N GLY A 847 -13.17 8.59 20.41
CA GLY A 847 -13.62 8.34 19.04
C GLY A 847 -14.41 9.50 18.42
N SER A 848 -15.13 10.29 19.23
CA SER A 848 -15.83 11.50 18.80
C SER A 848 -14.97 12.76 18.80
N GLY A 849 -13.67 12.67 19.17
CA GLY A 849 -12.76 13.81 19.29
C GLY A 849 -12.96 14.64 20.54
N GLN A 850 -13.48 14.07 21.62
CA GLN A 850 -13.62 14.73 22.94
C GLN A 850 -12.51 14.22 23.87
N PHE A 851 -11.25 14.53 23.57
CA PHE A 851 -10.09 13.97 24.25
C PHE A 851 -10.06 14.33 25.73
N ASP A 852 -10.31 15.60 26.10
CA ASP A 852 -10.31 16.03 27.51
C ASP A 852 -11.32 15.26 28.36
N LYS A 853 -12.53 15.03 27.81
CA LYS A 853 -13.55 14.23 28.49
C LYS A 853 -13.16 12.76 28.59
N ALA A 854 -12.52 12.22 27.56
CA ALA A 854 -12.01 10.84 27.55
C ALA A 854 -10.92 10.67 28.62
N GLU A 855 -9.95 11.58 28.69
CA GLU A 855 -8.87 11.54 29.69
C GLU A 855 -9.40 11.68 31.13
N LYS A 856 -10.40 12.52 31.34
CA LYS A 856 -11.07 12.60 32.65
C LYS A 856 -11.67 11.24 33.04
N ILE A 857 -12.43 10.61 32.14
CA ILE A 857 -13.04 9.29 32.39
C ILE A 857 -11.97 8.23 32.65
N ILE A 858 -10.88 8.23 31.90
CA ILE A 858 -9.76 7.29 32.07
C ILE A 858 -9.12 7.50 33.45
N THR A 859 -8.90 8.73 33.85
CA THR A 859 -8.33 9.08 35.15
C THR A 859 -9.25 8.64 36.29
N ASP A 860 -10.55 8.94 36.21
CA ASP A 860 -11.54 8.51 37.22
C ASP A 860 -11.57 6.96 37.30
N ASN A 861 -11.49 6.26 36.19
CA ASN A 861 -11.43 4.80 36.19
C ASN A 861 -10.15 4.23 36.81
N ARG A 862 -9.00 4.90 36.65
CA ARG A 862 -7.73 4.47 37.28
C ARG A 862 -7.89 4.39 38.82
N VAL A 863 -8.53 5.39 39.42
CA VAL A 863 -8.79 5.39 40.87
C VAL A 863 -9.66 4.20 41.27
N LEU A 864 -10.70 3.91 40.49
CA LEU A 864 -11.58 2.74 40.74
C LEU A 864 -10.86 1.42 40.56
N PHE A 865 -9.96 1.31 39.60
CA PHE A 865 -9.21 0.08 39.33
C PHE A 865 -8.24 -0.24 40.48
N HIS A 866 -7.73 0.74 41.19
CA HIS A 866 -6.97 0.49 42.41
C HIS A 866 -7.82 -0.18 43.50
N ARG A 867 -9.09 0.20 43.64
CA ARG A 867 -10.02 -0.47 44.56
C ARG A 867 -10.29 -1.91 44.14
N VAL A 868 -10.51 -2.15 42.86
CA VAL A 868 -10.68 -3.49 42.31
C VAL A 868 -9.43 -4.34 42.52
N ALA A 869 -8.24 -3.78 42.25
CA ALA A 869 -6.97 -4.49 42.47
C ALA A 869 -6.80 -4.90 43.93
N ASN A 870 -7.12 -4.02 44.89
CA ASN A 870 -7.12 -4.39 46.29
C ASN A 870 -8.10 -5.51 46.61
N THR A 871 -9.32 -5.49 46.03
CA THR A 871 -10.29 -6.57 46.18
C THR A 871 -9.77 -7.88 45.63
N LEU A 872 -9.12 -7.86 44.44
CA LEU A 872 -8.52 -9.05 43.83
C LEU A 872 -7.38 -9.64 44.66
N ASN A 873 -6.61 -8.79 45.39
CA ASN A 873 -5.55 -9.25 46.28
C ASN A 873 -6.09 -9.95 47.55
N TYR A 874 -7.33 -9.71 47.92
CA TYR A 874 -8.02 -10.36 49.00
C TYR A 874 -8.68 -11.68 48.63
N LEU A 875 -8.97 -11.86 47.36
CA LEU A 875 -9.63 -13.08 46.83
C LEU A 875 -8.60 -14.12 46.39
#